data_49be1f5054eca340c3223932bdb792dd
#
_entry.id   49be1f5054eca340c3223932bdb792dd
#
_cell.length_a   1.000
_cell.length_b   1.000
_cell.length_c   1.000
_cell.angle_alpha   90.00
_cell.angle_beta   90.00
_cell.angle_gamma   90.00
#
_symmetry.space_group_name_H-M   'P 1'
#
loop_
_entity.id
_entity.type
_entity.pdbx_description
1 polymer ?
#
loop_
_entity_poly.entity_id
_entity_poly.type
_entity_poly.pdbx_seq_one_letter_code
_entity_poly.pdbx_strand_id
1 'polypeptide(L)'
;MLADKTPEWSNPQVNHQNREARRSNFFAYETEALARAGEKARSERYLSMEGMWRFCFVKNHQDAPKDFFRLGYNDSQWENFPVPGLFELNGHGDRIYKNIGYAWATTFDTNPPYIGETENYTGSYRREFTLPDSWKGQQVLFHVGSATSNLKVWVNGQYVGYSEDSKMAAEFDITKYVKAGKNLIAMQVMRWCDGSYLEDQDFWRFTGIAREVYLYARPKTYIENIQILQDWNVEDQRGEIGYTVDVKNPSGVSLEVSLEDLQGRVIFKHDGHRWPYYHHEHFMLDPKDVKPWTAETPNLYNLLITLKKKGEVLQVVRQRLGFRHVEIKNGQLLLNGQPILIKGVDRHELDPDGGYVVSMERMRQDIRIMKQLNINAVRTSHYPDDPRWYELCDSAGLYLVAEANLESHGMGYGKQTLAKREDFKLMHLERNQGNVLTLRNHPSIIIWSMGNEAGYGPNFEAVYDWIKSVDTTRPVQYEQAGQNGKTDIFCPMYFYYRDCEKYAKGDNPRPLIQCEYAHAMGNSMGGFKEYWDLVRKYPKYQGGFIWDFVDQGLRDKSKVTGKEIFTYGGDYGRYPASDNNFNCNGIIAPDRRLNPHAYEVGYYYQNIWVTDKGLKDGMFEVFNEHFFTSLDDVKLVWKVKKHSGSMAVSGVGPQQRKTFVDEQLKQTLSRVLEHHANDEVCVEFAFTRQDQVVARQQFIVQPYQFPSLTVKQAKVETEETKSYIKLTAAGTTMTVGKWSGMIDYLDVDGQPMLVDRQSITPEFWRAPTDNDYGARLQQRFAAWKMPQMKVESCTASDNQIVAKIDMPTVKAKLTMTYTLQPSGEVIVRQQLEPQGETKDQWMFRYGMQLQMPQEYDRVKYYGRGPHENYCDRNSSEFIGHYEGAVKDEYFPYVRPQESGNHTDVRWFRVYNQQTGRGLEFEGNAPLECSALPYLVEDLDAGVNKDLPRRYKHSGDLEERPLTQVHVQQRQMGLGCVTSWGTWPERQYMLPLQSYDFTFAIKPLR
;
A
#
# COMPACT_ATOMS: atom_id res chain seq x y z
N MET A 1 48.71 -24.99 1.52
CA MET A 1 47.35 -24.51 1.35
C MET A 1 47.41 -23.28 0.46
N LEU A 2 46.97 -23.36 -0.81
CA LEU A 2 46.79 -22.20 -1.65
C LEU A 2 45.68 -21.38 -0.99
N ALA A 3 45.99 -20.15 -0.57
CA ALA A 3 44.99 -19.24 -0.08
C ALA A 3 43.87 -19.13 -1.15
N ASP A 4 42.66 -19.37 -0.76
CA ASP A 4 41.50 -19.27 -1.62
C ASP A 4 41.51 -17.87 -2.24
N LYS A 5 41.59 -17.81 -3.58
CA LYS A 5 41.69 -16.54 -4.32
C LYS A 5 40.29 -15.93 -4.60
N THR A 6 39.25 -16.53 -4.00
CA THR A 6 37.86 -16.04 -4.17
C THR A 6 37.74 -14.67 -3.50
N PRO A 7 37.33 -13.64 -4.24
CA PRO A 7 37.14 -12.32 -3.62
C PRO A 7 35.99 -12.35 -2.61
N GLU A 8 36.05 -11.47 -1.61
CA GLU A 8 35.05 -11.41 -0.53
C GLU A 8 33.60 -11.25 -1.06
N TRP A 9 33.42 -10.50 -2.13
CA TRP A 9 32.04 -10.28 -2.72
C TRP A 9 31.51 -11.46 -3.52
N SER A 10 32.14 -12.60 -3.49
CA SER A 10 31.75 -13.86 -4.15
C SER A 10 32.04 -15.08 -3.26
N ASN A 11 32.06 -14.85 -1.93
CA ASN A 11 32.37 -15.87 -0.94
C ASN A 11 31.37 -15.80 0.25
N PRO A 12 30.31 -16.62 0.28
CA PRO A 12 29.25 -16.56 1.27
C PRO A 12 29.67 -16.91 2.71
N GLN A 13 30.97 -17.21 2.92
CA GLN A 13 31.58 -17.37 4.25
C GLN A 13 32.24 -16.06 4.76
N VAL A 14 32.21 -14.97 3.97
CA VAL A 14 32.87 -13.69 4.30
C VAL A 14 31.90 -12.54 4.10
N ASN A 15 30.88 -12.44 4.94
CA ASN A 15 29.84 -11.40 4.87
C ASN A 15 30.32 -10.05 5.44
N HIS A 16 31.43 -10.06 6.21
CA HIS A 16 32.05 -8.85 6.75
C HIS A 16 33.52 -9.09 7.17
N GLN A 17 34.28 -8.00 7.23
CA GLN A 17 35.63 -7.96 7.79
C GLN A 17 35.77 -6.70 8.67
N ASN A 18 36.27 -6.88 9.91
CA ASN A 18 36.48 -5.79 10.87
C ASN A 18 35.27 -4.88 11.14
N ARG A 19 34.06 -5.30 10.79
CA ARG A 19 32.81 -4.63 11.18
C ARG A 19 32.58 -4.88 12.67
N GLU A 20 32.11 -3.87 13.42
CA GLU A 20 31.65 -4.02 14.79
C GLU A 20 30.50 -5.06 14.87
N ALA A 21 30.41 -5.75 16.00
CA ALA A 21 29.35 -6.72 16.23
C ALA A 21 27.95 -6.05 16.22
N ARG A 22 26.95 -6.77 15.72
CA ARG A 22 25.55 -6.32 15.78
C ARG A 22 25.09 -6.14 17.23
N ARG A 23 24.45 -5.03 17.54
CA ARG A 23 23.96 -4.65 18.86
C ARG A 23 22.64 -3.89 18.75
N SER A 24 21.95 -3.71 19.86
CA SER A 24 20.75 -2.88 19.88
C SER A 24 21.04 -1.45 19.41
N ASN A 25 20.10 -0.86 18.70
CA ASN A 25 20.26 0.49 18.17
C ASN A 25 20.14 1.52 19.30
N PHE A 26 21.18 2.31 19.51
CA PHE A 26 21.19 3.48 20.41
C PHE A 26 22.36 4.41 20.09
N PHE A 27 22.23 5.67 20.51
CA PHE A 27 23.32 6.64 20.57
C PHE A 27 23.64 6.98 22.03
N ALA A 28 24.93 7.03 22.38
CA ALA A 28 25.40 7.30 23.73
C ALA A 28 25.87 8.75 23.86
N TYR A 29 25.15 9.52 24.68
CA TYR A 29 25.37 10.94 24.91
C TYR A 29 26.34 11.19 26.07
N GLU A 30 26.89 12.38 26.14
CA GLU A 30 27.79 12.82 27.22
C GLU A 30 27.02 13.29 28.46
N THR A 31 25.73 13.67 28.34
CA THR A 31 24.90 14.17 29.45
C THR A 31 23.48 13.61 29.39
N GLU A 32 22.81 13.57 30.56
CA GLU A 32 21.39 13.18 30.62
C GLU A 32 20.48 14.15 29.86
N ALA A 33 20.76 15.45 29.85
CA ALA A 33 19.96 16.45 29.12
C ALA A 33 19.95 16.18 27.62
N LEU A 34 21.12 15.87 27.03
CA LEU A 34 21.23 15.50 25.61
C LEU A 34 20.55 14.16 25.31
N ALA A 35 20.71 13.19 26.23
CA ALA A 35 20.05 11.87 26.08
C ALA A 35 18.51 12.01 26.10
N ARG A 36 17.95 12.83 27.00
CA ARG A 36 16.50 13.10 27.03
C ARG A 36 16.01 13.82 25.76
N ALA A 37 16.78 14.77 25.23
CA ALA A 37 16.47 15.43 23.97
C ALA A 37 16.49 14.45 22.78
N GLY A 38 17.40 13.48 22.78
CA GLY A 38 17.50 12.45 21.74
C GLY A 38 17.99 12.94 20.37
N GLU A 39 18.57 14.13 20.33
CA GLU A 39 19.06 14.77 19.11
C GLU A 39 20.58 14.57 19.00
N LYS A 40 20.99 13.48 18.35
CA LYS A 40 22.42 13.10 18.24
C LYS A 40 23.30 14.19 17.59
N ALA A 41 22.74 14.98 16.67
CA ALA A 41 23.44 16.08 16.02
C ALA A 41 23.86 17.22 16.99
N ARG A 42 23.27 17.28 18.21
CA ARG A 42 23.65 18.23 19.27
C ARG A 42 24.79 17.72 20.16
N SER A 43 25.15 16.45 20.04
CA SER A 43 26.26 15.84 20.79
C SER A 43 27.60 16.26 20.19
N GLU A 44 28.56 16.64 21.05
CA GLU A 44 29.94 16.89 20.63
C GLU A 44 30.66 15.62 20.14
N ARG A 45 30.05 14.45 20.37
CA ARG A 45 30.55 13.14 19.92
C ARG A 45 30.04 12.75 18.54
N TYR A 46 29.30 13.60 17.86
CA TYR A 46 28.72 13.32 16.53
C TYR A 46 29.33 14.25 15.47
N LEU A 47 29.67 13.70 14.33
CA LEU A 47 30.12 14.44 13.16
C LEU A 47 29.46 13.86 11.90
N SER A 48 28.56 14.61 11.29
CA SER A 48 27.91 14.18 10.04
C SER A 48 28.91 14.05 8.90
N MET A 49 28.79 12.95 8.15
CA MET A 49 29.52 12.72 6.91
C MET A 49 28.59 12.78 5.70
N GLU A 50 27.36 13.27 5.88
CA GLU A 50 26.41 13.52 4.80
C GLU A 50 26.81 14.76 3.98
N GLY A 51 26.39 14.79 2.72
CA GLY A 51 26.64 15.89 1.78
C GLY A 51 27.43 15.43 0.57
N MET A 52 28.20 16.34 -0.07
CA MET A 52 28.90 16.04 -1.31
C MET A 52 30.23 15.32 -1.08
N TRP A 53 30.44 14.22 -1.79
CA TRP A 53 31.67 13.45 -1.83
C TRP A 53 32.28 13.51 -3.23
N ARG A 54 33.59 13.41 -3.36
CA ARG A 54 34.26 13.13 -4.65
C ARG A 54 33.89 11.72 -5.07
N PHE A 55 33.50 11.52 -6.31
CA PHE A 55 32.91 10.26 -6.79
C PHE A 55 33.38 9.89 -8.19
N CYS A 56 33.69 8.63 -8.37
CA CYS A 56 34.03 8.03 -9.65
C CYS A 56 33.18 6.79 -9.89
N PHE A 57 32.39 6.83 -10.94
CA PHE A 57 31.53 5.74 -11.40
C PHE A 57 32.20 4.97 -12.54
N VAL A 58 32.12 3.64 -12.50
CA VAL A 58 32.51 2.75 -13.61
C VAL A 58 31.42 1.69 -13.82
N LYS A 59 31.23 1.26 -15.08
CA LYS A 59 30.24 0.22 -15.41
C LYS A 59 30.69 -1.19 -15.05
N ASN A 60 31.98 -1.46 -15.14
CA ASN A 60 32.53 -2.77 -14.85
C ASN A 60 33.45 -2.66 -13.62
N HIS A 61 33.37 -3.58 -12.70
CA HIS A 61 34.15 -3.54 -11.49
C HIS A 61 35.67 -3.54 -11.77
N GLN A 62 36.11 -4.29 -12.77
CA GLN A 62 37.54 -4.36 -13.17
C GLN A 62 38.14 -3.01 -13.60
N ASP A 63 37.29 -2.06 -14.02
CA ASP A 63 37.70 -0.72 -14.45
C ASP A 63 37.80 0.27 -13.29
N ALA A 64 37.45 -0.16 -12.06
CA ALA A 64 37.50 0.70 -10.88
C ALA A 64 38.93 1.15 -10.56
N PRO A 65 39.14 2.42 -10.14
CA PRO A 65 40.43 2.94 -9.83
C PRO A 65 41.05 2.17 -8.64
N LYS A 66 42.25 1.60 -8.84
CA LYS A 66 42.85 0.65 -7.88
C LYS A 66 43.44 1.32 -6.64
N ASP A 67 44.01 2.51 -6.78
CA ASP A 67 44.77 3.22 -5.72
C ASP A 67 44.03 4.47 -5.22
N PHE A 68 42.76 4.61 -5.51
CA PHE A 68 41.96 5.80 -5.20
C PHE A 68 41.93 6.17 -3.71
N PHE A 69 42.12 5.22 -2.82
CA PHE A 69 42.11 5.42 -1.38
C PHE A 69 43.38 6.09 -0.84
N ARG A 70 44.43 6.22 -1.65
CA ARG A 70 45.73 6.83 -1.22
C ARG A 70 45.61 8.35 -1.08
N LEU A 71 46.35 8.92 -0.11
CA LEU A 71 46.34 10.38 0.17
C LEU A 71 46.74 11.24 -1.03
N GLY A 72 47.71 10.77 -1.82
CA GLY A 72 48.25 11.50 -2.99
C GLY A 72 47.46 11.26 -4.29
N TYR A 73 46.36 10.53 -4.27
CA TYR A 73 45.60 10.24 -5.47
C TYR A 73 44.93 11.51 -6.03
N ASN A 74 45.09 11.75 -7.35
CA ASN A 74 44.48 12.91 -8.03
C ASN A 74 43.04 12.62 -8.42
N ASP A 75 42.11 13.15 -7.65
CA ASP A 75 40.65 13.07 -7.90
C ASP A 75 40.05 14.36 -8.49
N SER A 76 40.88 15.24 -9.07
CA SER A 76 40.45 16.53 -9.61
C SER A 76 39.40 16.42 -10.74
N GLN A 77 39.44 15.29 -11.47
CA GLN A 77 38.49 14.99 -12.55
C GLN A 77 37.21 14.26 -12.06
N TRP A 78 37.15 13.92 -10.79
CA TRP A 78 35.98 13.27 -10.22
C TRP A 78 34.82 14.26 -10.04
N GLU A 79 33.63 13.78 -10.12
CA GLU A 79 32.42 14.59 -9.85
C GLU A 79 32.11 14.71 -8.36
N ASN A 80 31.16 15.57 -8.03
CA ASN A 80 30.56 15.64 -6.71
C ASN A 80 29.27 14.83 -6.70
N PHE A 81 29.13 13.93 -5.75
CA PHE A 81 27.99 13.03 -5.60
C PHE A 81 27.38 13.14 -4.19
N PRO A 82 26.04 13.20 -4.06
CA PRO A 82 25.39 13.30 -2.74
C PRO A 82 25.50 11.97 -1.97
N VAL A 83 25.73 12.09 -0.67
CA VAL A 83 25.60 10.98 0.29
C VAL A 83 24.72 11.46 1.45
N PRO A 84 23.55 10.84 1.71
CA PRO A 84 22.94 9.72 0.95
C PRO A 84 22.66 10.03 -0.51
N GLY A 85 22.72 8.99 -1.37
CA GLY A 85 22.45 9.10 -2.79
C GLY A 85 22.59 7.76 -3.51
N LEU A 86 21.77 7.58 -4.56
CA LEU A 86 21.72 6.37 -5.37
C LEU A 86 22.25 6.66 -6.77
N PHE A 87 23.01 5.75 -7.37
CA PHE A 87 23.64 5.92 -8.67
C PHE A 87 22.61 6.26 -9.75
N GLU A 88 21.58 5.43 -9.86
CA GLU A 88 20.59 5.46 -10.92
C GLU A 88 19.69 6.70 -10.88
N LEU A 89 19.53 7.33 -9.71
CA LEU A 89 18.79 8.58 -9.55
C LEU A 89 19.66 9.83 -9.71
N ASN A 90 20.99 9.66 -9.77
CA ASN A 90 21.95 10.74 -9.96
C ASN A 90 22.69 10.65 -11.30
N GLY A 91 22.10 9.99 -12.30
CA GLY A 91 22.59 9.97 -13.68
C GLY A 91 23.53 8.83 -14.05
N HIS A 92 23.68 7.81 -13.19
CA HIS A 92 24.58 6.70 -13.42
C HIS A 92 23.87 5.36 -13.48
N GLY A 93 24.13 4.56 -14.49
CA GLY A 93 23.57 3.21 -14.61
C GLY A 93 22.12 3.19 -15.06
N ASP A 94 21.47 2.04 -14.90
CA ASP A 94 20.14 1.74 -15.39
C ASP A 94 19.19 1.48 -14.24
N ARG A 95 18.01 2.12 -14.26
CA ARG A 95 16.93 1.86 -13.32
C ARG A 95 16.27 0.55 -13.70
N ILE A 96 16.42 -0.48 -12.90
CA ILE A 96 15.84 -1.80 -13.11
C ILE A 96 14.83 -2.08 -12.03
N TYR A 97 13.61 -2.44 -12.45
CA TYR A 97 12.60 -3.05 -11.59
C TYR A 97 12.42 -4.51 -11.98
N LYS A 98 12.46 -5.40 -11.00
CA LYS A 98 12.29 -6.83 -11.20
C LYS A 98 11.47 -7.43 -10.07
N ASN A 99 10.42 -8.21 -10.43
CA ASN A 99 9.64 -8.98 -9.48
C ASN A 99 10.34 -10.32 -9.18
N ILE A 100 10.43 -11.20 -10.18
CA ILE A 100 11.03 -12.53 -9.99
C ILE A 100 12.30 -12.65 -10.81
N GLY A 101 13.39 -13.07 -10.15
CA GLY A 101 14.66 -13.37 -10.80
C GLY A 101 15.65 -12.23 -10.78
N TYR A 102 16.90 -12.60 -10.94
CA TYR A 102 18.02 -11.69 -10.78
C TYR A 102 18.20 -10.79 -11.98
N ALA A 103 18.41 -9.51 -11.72
CA ALA A 103 18.55 -8.49 -12.76
C ALA A 103 19.79 -8.67 -13.63
N TRP A 104 20.80 -9.38 -13.17
CA TRP A 104 22.01 -9.71 -13.94
C TRP A 104 21.88 -10.88 -14.92
N ALA A 105 20.74 -11.58 -14.92
CA ALA A 105 20.54 -12.76 -15.77
C ALA A 105 20.68 -12.48 -17.30
N THR A 106 20.70 -11.21 -17.71
CA THR A 106 20.99 -10.77 -19.08
C THR A 106 22.48 -10.55 -19.35
N THR A 107 23.32 -10.55 -18.30
CA THR A 107 24.75 -10.20 -18.37
C THR A 107 25.64 -11.39 -18.08
N PHE A 108 25.30 -12.20 -17.04
CA PHE A 108 25.99 -13.42 -16.69
C PHE A 108 25.05 -14.47 -16.09
N ASP A 109 25.49 -15.71 -16.04
CA ASP A 109 24.69 -16.82 -15.55
C ASP A 109 24.41 -16.74 -14.05
N THR A 110 23.20 -17.05 -13.65
CA THR A 110 22.81 -17.20 -12.24
C THR A 110 23.38 -18.52 -11.71
N ASN A 111 24.49 -18.43 -11.01
CA ASN A 111 25.19 -19.57 -10.42
C ASN A 111 25.78 -19.20 -9.04
N PRO A 112 24.95 -19.18 -7.97
CA PRO A 112 25.44 -18.76 -6.63
C PRO A 112 26.65 -19.61 -6.17
N PRO A 113 27.68 -19.01 -5.57
CA PRO A 113 27.79 -17.60 -5.16
C PRO A 113 28.47 -16.69 -6.21
N TYR A 114 28.66 -17.15 -7.43
CA TYR A 114 29.37 -16.40 -8.47
C TYR A 114 28.68 -15.08 -8.83
N ILE A 115 29.46 -13.99 -8.86
CA ILE A 115 29.05 -12.67 -9.32
C ILE A 115 30.05 -12.20 -10.39
N GLY A 116 29.55 -11.80 -11.57
CA GLY A 116 30.37 -11.25 -12.66
C GLY A 116 30.84 -9.84 -12.38
N GLU A 117 31.98 -9.47 -12.98
CA GLU A 117 32.56 -8.13 -12.88
C GLU A 117 32.06 -7.18 -13.99
N THR A 118 31.52 -7.73 -15.08
CA THR A 118 30.95 -6.98 -16.22
C THR A 118 29.55 -6.47 -15.85
N GLU A 119 29.28 -5.19 -16.16
CA GLU A 119 28.07 -4.45 -15.78
C GLU A 119 27.77 -4.48 -14.27
N ASN A 120 28.75 -4.82 -13.47
CA ASN A 120 28.69 -4.70 -12.02
C ASN A 120 29.17 -3.31 -11.61
N TYR A 121 28.23 -2.36 -11.67
CA TYR A 121 28.51 -0.93 -11.46
C TYR A 121 29.23 -0.71 -10.13
N THR A 122 30.29 0.10 -10.20
CA THR A 122 31.10 0.36 -9.01
C THR A 122 31.31 1.86 -8.84
N GLY A 123 30.98 2.34 -7.65
CA GLY A 123 31.20 3.71 -7.21
C GLY A 123 32.36 3.78 -6.23
N SER A 124 33.34 4.61 -6.49
CA SER A 124 34.45 4.92 -5.58
C SER A 124 34.27 6.34 -5.04
N TYR A 125 34.29 6.49 -3.72
CA TYR A 125 34.01 7.72 -3.00
C TYR A 125 35.22 8.19 -2.23
N ARG A 126 35.42 9.51 -2.13
CA ARG A 126 36.48 10.13 -1.32
C ARG A 126 35.96 11.36 -0.60
N ARG A 127 36.28 11.54 0.69
CA ARG A 127 35.98 12.75 1.44
C ARG A 127 37.03 13.05 2.49
N GLU A 128 37.51 14.29 2.50
CA GLU A 128 38.33 14.82 3.58
C GLU A 128 37.44 15.27 4.75
N PHE A 129 37.95 15.07 5.96
CA PHE A 129 37.31 15.58 7.18
C PHE A 129 38.34 15.99 8.20
N THR A 130 37.95 16.83 9.15
CA THR A 130 38.80 17.23 10.27
C THR A 130 38.29 16.59 11.54
N LEU A 131 39.16 15.86 12.23
CA LEU A 131 38.82 15.25 13.51
C LEU A 131 38.73 16.34 14.60
N PRO A 132 37.62 16.44 15.38
CA PRO A 132 37.52 17.37 16.49
C PRO A 132 38.60 17.13 17.55
N ASP A 133 39.19 18.18 18.07
CA ASP A 133 40.25 18.09 19.12
C ASP A 133 39.75 17.44 20.40
N SER A 134 38.46 17.58 20.72
CA SER A 134 37.75 16.95 21.86
C SER A 134 37.75 15.42 21.76
N TRP A 135 37.99 14.83 20.57
CA TRP A 135 37.96 13.38 20.35
C TRP A 135 39.35 12.74 20.62
N LYS A 136 40.36 13.53 20.98
CA LYS A 136 41.68 13.01 21.28
C LYS A 136 41.66 11.99 22.41
N GLY A 137 42.18 10.79 22.12
CA GLY A 137 42.23 9.68 23.09
C GLY A 137 40.95 8.89 23.26
N GLN A 138 39.85 9.25 22.53
CA GLN A 138 38.65 8.47 22.43
C GLN A 138 38.74 7.44 21.27
N GLN A 139 37.83 6.46 21.24
CA GLN A 139 37.60 5.64 20.06
C GLN A 139 36.75 6.45 19.06
N VAL A 140 37.05 6.29 17.79
CA VAL A 140 36.32 6.94 16.68
C VAL A 140 35.76 5.85 15.80
N LEU A 141 34.45 5.90 15.61
CA LEU A 141 33.72 4.93 14.79
C LEU A 141 33.16 5.61 13.56
N PHE A 142 33.15 4.88 12.46
CA PHE A 142 32.52 5.27 11.21
C PHE A 142 31.26 4.45 11.01
N HIS A 143 30.12 5.12 10.93
CA HIS A 143 28.79 4.54 10.72
C HIS A 143 28.29 4.82 9.32
N VAL A 144 27.88 3.78 8.59
CA VAL A 144 27.18 3.85 7.31
C VAL A 144 25.85 3.11 7.45
N GLY A 145 24.73 3.83 7.39
CA GLY A 145 23.39 3.30 7.72
C GLY A 145 22.87 2.26 6.74
N SER A 146 23.30 2.29 5.48
CA SER A 146 23.02 1.26 4.47
C SER A 146 23.98 1.43 3.29
N ALA A 147 24.31 0.34 2.59
CA ALA A 147 25.08 0.37 1.35
C ALA A 147 24.70 -0.82 0.45
N THR A 148 24.09 -0.55 -0.68
CA THR A 148 23.64 -1.56 -1.64
C THR A 148 24.68 -1.72 -2.77
N SER A 149 25.27 -2.90 -2.95
CA SER A 149 25.05 -4.18 -2.24
C SER A 149 26.09 -4.48 -1.17
N ASN A 150 27.27 -3.86 -1.24
CA ASN A 150 28.35 -4.04 -0.29
C ASN A 150 29.11 -2.74 -0.02
N LEU A 151 29.99 -2.76 0.94
CA LEU A 151 30.80 -1.61 1.34
C LEU A 151 32.24 -2.02 1.67
N LYS A 152 33.21 -1.38 1.01
CA LYS A 152 34.62 -1.39 1.41
C LYS A 152 35.04 -0.02 1.93
N VAL A 153 35.83 0.02 2.99
CA VAL A 153 36.23 1.27 3.65
C VAL A 153 37.74 1.34 3.80
N TRP A 154 38.32 2.52 3.53
CA TRP A 154 39.71 2.88 3.79
C TRP A 154 39.76 4.23 4.52
N VAL A 155 40.73 4.37 5.41
CA VAL A 155 41.04 5.63 6.10
C VAL A 155 42.53 5.94 5.97
N ASN A 156 42.85 7.14 5.50
CA ASN A 156 44.21 7.60 5.29
C ASN A 156 45.09 6.63 4.50
N GLY A 157 44.53 5.97 3.50
CA GLY A 157 45.23 5.02 2.62
C GLY A 157 45.31 3.60 3.13
N GLN A 158 44.76 3.31 4.33
CA GLN A 158 44.79 1.99 4.94
C GLN A 158 43.41 1.33 4.87
N TYR A 159 43.38 0.04 4.53
CA TYR A 159 42.14 -0.74 4.52
C TYR A 159 41.62 -0.90 5.95
N VAL A 160 40.32 -0.61 6.09
CA VAL A 160 39.58 -0.71 7.37
C VAL A 160 38.78 -1.99 7.43
N GLY A 161 37.86 -2.19 6.45
CA GLY A 161 37.00 -3.34 6.48
C GLY A 161 36.01 -3.43 5.33
N TYR A 162 35.15 -4.46 5.42
CA TYR A 162 34.11 -4.85 4.47
C TYR A 162 32.79 -5.20 5.15
N SER A 163 31.67 -4.98 4.49
CA SER A 163 30.36 -5.42 4.95
C SER A 163 29.40 -5.61 3.79
N GLU A 164 28.55 -6.61 3.91
CA GLU A 164 27.35 -6.87 3.11
C GLU A 164 26.08 -6.70 3.96
N ASP A 165 24.90 -7.03 3.39
CA ASP A 165 23.57 -6.79 3.95
C ASP A 165 23.15 -5.34 3.76
N SER A 166 22.58 -5.06 2.58
CA SER A 166 22.32 -3.71 2.05
C SER A 166 21.45 -2.83 2.93
N LYS A 167 20.62 -3.42 3.78
CA LYS A 167 19.60 -2.72 4.58
C LYS A 167 19.99 -2.59 6.06
N MET A 168 21.19 -3.04 6.43
CA MET A 168 21.69 -2.95 7.79
C MET A 168 22.90 -2.02 7.86
N ALA A 169 23.00 -1.27 8.95
CA ALA A 169 24.13 -0.39 9.19
C ALA A 169 25.45 -1.17 9.35
N ALA A 170 26.55 -0.62 8.86
CA ALA A 170 27.91 -1.08 9.10
C ALA A 170 28.67 -0.06 9.95
N GLU A 171 29.27 -0.51 11.05
CA GLU A 171 30.11 0.32 11.90
C GLU A 171 31.56 -0.23 11.93
N PHE A 172 32.52 0.67 11.85
CA PHE A 172 33.93 0.33 11.85
C PHE A 172 34.71 1.17 12.86
N ASP A 173 35.55 0.54 13.72
CA ASP A 173 36.50 1.26 14.58
C ASP A 173 37.66 1.77 13.74
N ILE A 174 37.71 3.07 13.52
CA ILE A 174 38.74 3.73 12.73
C ILE A 174 39.81 4.41 13.60
N THR A 175 39.80 4.21 14.91
CA THR A 175 40.65 4.89 15.89
C THR A 175 42.14 4.82 15.53
N LYS A 176 42.62 3.66 15.10
CA LYS A 176 44.06 3.47 14.77
C LYS A 176 44.46 4.05 13.43
N TYR A 177 43.46 4.44 12.60
CA TYR A 177 43.69 4.95 11.26
C TYR A 177 43.61 6.48 11.18
N VAL A 178 42.94 7.14 12.13
CA VAL A 178 42.79 8.59 12.14
C VAL A 178 43.92 9.29 12.86
N LYS A 179 44.17 10.55 12.50
CA LYS A 179 45.14 11.45 13.12
C LYS A 179 44.53 12.81 13.44
N ALA A 180 45.17 13.59 14.30
CA ALA A 180 44.74 14.98 14.55
C ALA A 180 44.76 15.80 13.25
N GLY A 181 43.74 16.65 13.09
CA GLY A 181 43.57 17.49 11.90
C GLY A 181 42.94 16.73 10.73
N LYS A 182 43.45 16.97 9.52
CA LYS A 182 42.88 16.43 8.27
C LYS A 182 43.06 14.93 8.11
N ASN A 183 41.98 14.26 7.76
CA ASN A 183 41.90 12.84 7.44
C ASN A 183 41.16 12.64 6.12
N LEU A 184 41.31 11.48 5.51
CA LEU A 184 40.59 11.05 4.32
C LEU A 184 39.88 9.74 4.59
N ILE A 185 38.56 9.70 4.30
CA ILE A 185 37.80 8.45 4.14
C ILE A 185 37.62 8.18 2.66
N ALA A 186 37.85 6.94 2.27
CA ALA A 186 37.48 6.43 0.96
C ALA A 186 36.59 5.21 1.11
N MET A 187 35.59 5.10 0.23
CA MET A 187 34.63 3.99 0.19
C MET A 187 34.47 3.45 -1.22
N GLN A 188 34.16 2.19 -1.34
CA GLN A 188 33.74 1.59 -2.61
C GLN A 188 32.49 0.76 -2.42
N VAL A 189 31.51 0.93 -3.32
CA VAL A 189 30.23 0.24 -3.34
C VAL A 189 30.07 -0.41 -4.71
N MET A 190 29.72 -1.69 -4.73
CA MET A 190 29.41 -2.44 -5.95
C MET A 190 27.91 -2.70 -6.06
N ARG A 191 27.42 -2.80 -7.29
CA ARG A 191 25.99 -3.10 -7.56
C ARG A 191 25.60 -4.48 -7.07
N TRP A 192 26.43 -5.49 -7.33
CA TRP A 192 26.16 -6.88 -6.99
C TRP A 192 27.31 -7.49 -6.18
N CYS A 193 26.93 -8.31 -5.20
CA CYS A 193 27.80 -9.24 -4.48
C CYS A 193 27.03 -10.55 -4.27
N ASP A 194 27.66 -11.57 -3.72
CA ASP A 194 26.99 -12.86 -3.44
C ASP A 194 25.82 -12.70 -2.44
N GLY A 195 25.88 -11.70 -1.56
CA GLY A 195 24.75 -11.28 -0.73
C GLY A 195 23.51 -10.87 -1.54
N SER A 196 23.67 -10.41 -2.78
CA SER A 196 22.57 -10.03 -3.66
C SER A 196 21.70 -11.22 -4.10
N TYR A 197 22.18 -12.46 -3.97
CA TYR A 197 21.37 -13.66 -4.15
C TYR A 197 20.28 -13.82 -3.07
N LEU A 198 20.42 -13.16 -1.92
CA LEU A 198 19.45 -13.10 -0.85
C LEU A 198 18.73 -11.74 -0.76
N GLU A 199 18.86 -10.90 -1.78
CA GLU A 199 18.20 -9.59 -1.89
C GLU A 199 17.43 -9.47 -3.22
N ASP A 200 16.66 -10.51 -3.54
CA ASP A 200 15.87 -10.62 -4.77
C ASP A 200 14.42 -10.16 -4.59
N GLN A 201 14.20 -9.10 -3.79
CA GLN A 201 12.88 -8.56 -3.50
C GLN A 201 12.18 -8.06 -4.77
N ASP A 202 10.86 -8.16 -4.80
CA ASP A 202 9.97 -7.50 -5.77
C ASP A 202 10.08 -5.97 -5.61
N PHE A 203 11.14 -5.39 -6.18
CA PHE A 203 11.46 -3.99 -5.95
C PHE A 203 12.43 -3.44 -7.01
N TRP A 204 12.65 -2.13 -7.01
CA TRP A 204 13.73 -1.48 -7.75
C TRP A 204 15.10 -2.01 -7.34
N ARG A 205 16.03 -2.03 -8.29
CA ARG A 205 17.43 -2.43 -8.06
C ARG A 205 18.35 -1.20 -8.11
N PHE A 206 18.34 -0.40 -7.04
CA PHE A 206 19.19 0.77 -6.92
C PHE A 206 20.49 0.46 -6.16
N THR A 207 21.54 1.21 -6.51
CA THR A 207 22.88 1.09 -5.96
C THR A 207 23.29 2.37 -5.24
N GLY A 208 23.98 2.28 -4.11
CA GLY A 208 24.52 3.43 -3.40
C GLY A 208 24.25 3.41 -1.90
N ILE A 209 24.30 4.58 -1.29
CA ILE A 209 24.15 4.79 0.16
C ILE A 209 22.83 5.52 0.40
N ALA A 210 21.90 4.87 1.11
CA ALA A 210 20.52 5.38 1.23
C ALA A 210 20.17 6.00 2.58
N ARG A 211 20.97 5.71 3.62
CA ARG A 211 20.73 6.16 5.00
C ARG A 211 21.89 6.98 5.53
N GLU A 212 21.75 7.50 6.76
CA GLU A 212 22.72 8.40 7.38
C GLU A 212 24.16 7.86 7.38
N VAL A 213 25.11 8.79 7.23
CA VAL A 213 26.54 8.50 7.35
C VAL A 213 27.18 9.50 8.32
N TYR A 214 27.84 9.00 9.36
CA TYR A 214 28.45 9.86 10.36
C TYR A 214 29.64 9.20 11.05
N LEU A 215 30.48 10.02 11.68
CA LEU A 215 31.46 9.61 12.66
C LEU A 215 30.92 9.88 14.07
N TYR A 216 31.30 9.02 15.00
CA TYR A 216 31.06 9.30 16.42
C TYR A 216 32.22 8.86 17.30
N ALA A 217 32.39 9.60 18.41
CA ALA A 217 33.39 9.28 19.41
C ALA A 217 32.79 8.57 20.62
N ARG A 218 33.53 7.61 21.20
CA ARG A 218 33.16 7.00 22.46
C ARG A 218 34.38 6.84 23.37
N PRO A 219 34.23 6.91 24.71
CA PRO A 219 35.35 6.65 25.64
C PRO A 219 35.80 5.19 25.53
N LYS A 220 37.01 4.87 26.01
CA LYS A 220 37.51 3.48 26.03
C LYS A 220 36.68 2.53 26.93
N THR A 221 36.00 3.09 27.92
CA THR A 221 35.03 2.38 28.73
C THR A 221 33.65 2.84 28.28
N TYR A 222 32.86 1.96 27.70
CA TYR A 222 31.57 2.29 27.07
C TYR A 222 30.53 1.19 27.18
N ILE A 223 29.27 1.57 27.03
CA ILE A 223 28.15 0.64 26.90
C ILE A 223 28.22 0.03 25.49
N GLU A 224 28.44 -1.30 25.44
CA GLU A 224 28.54 -2.03 24.19
C GLU A 224 27.19 -2.46 23.64
N ASN A 225 26.30 -2.93 24.52
CA ASN A 225 24.98 -3.45 24.11
C ASN A 225 23.98 -3.30 25.26
N ILE A 226 22.69 -3.21 24.91
CA ILE A 226 21.58 -3.12 25.85
C ILE A 226 20.48 -4.08 25.40
N GLN A 227 20.04 -4.94 26.28
CA GLN A 227 18.87 -5.77 26.07
C GLN A 227 17.84 -5.45 27.16
N ILE A 228 16.60 -5.22 26.77
CA ILE A 228 15.52 -4.84 27.67
C ILE A 228 14.36 -5.83 27.53
N LEU A 229 13.93 -6.39 28.64
CA LEU A 229 12.62 -7.02 28.79
C LEU A 229 11.63 -5.94 29.22
N GLN A 230 10.58 -5.76 28.47
CA GLN A 230 9.53 -4.77 28.70
C GLN A 230 8.18 -5.49 28.57
N ASP A 231 7.83 -6.25 29.60
CA ASP A 231 6.64 -7.10 29.60
C ASP A 231 5.47 -6.48 30.39
N TRP A 232 4.27 -6.91 30.11
CA TRP A 232 3.05 -6.57 30.82
C TRP A 232 2.46 -7.82 31.46
N ASN A 233 2.54 -7.92 32.80
CA ASN A 233 1.92 -9.02 33.48
C ASN A 233 0.39 -8.87 33.44
N VAL A 234 -0.24 -9.75 32.66
CA VAL A 234 -1.69 -9.67 32.38
C VAL A 234 -2.52 -10.03 33.64
N GLU A 235 -2.02 -10.92 34.49
CA GLU A 235 -2.74 -11.33 35.69
C GLU A 235 -2.71 -10.25 36.78
N ASP A 236 -1.53 -9.69 37.04
CA ASP A 236 -1.32 -8.66 38.04
C ASP A 236 -1.57 -7.23 37.57
N GLN A 237 -1.82 -7.06 36.27
CA GLN A 237 -2.00 -5.75 35.58
C GLN A 237 -0.89 -4.74 35.91
N ARG A 238 0.37 -5.17 35.77
CA ARG A 238 1.56 -4.35 36.04
C ARG A 238 2.66 -4.50 35.01
N GLY A 239 3.49 -3.48 34.87
CA GLY A 239 4.68 -3.54 34.02
C GLY A 239 5.81 -4.33 34.67
N GLU A 240 6.51 -5.11 33.85
CA GLU A 240 7.74 -5.80 34.24
C GLU A 240 8.89 -5.26 33.40
N ILE A 241 9.96 -4.82 34.07
CA ILE A 241 11.18 -4.37 33.40
C ILE A 241 12.35 -5.24 33.80
N GLY A 242 13.06 -5.76 32.79
CA GLY A 242 14.34 -6.38 32.96
C GLY A 242 15.36 -5.76 32.01
N TYR A 243 16.61 -5.70 32.40
CA TYR A 243 17.66 -5.19 31.51
C TYR A 243 19.00 -5.88 31.73
N THR A 244 19.72 -6.02 30.61
CA THR A 244 21.15 -6.40 30.58
C THR A 244 21.92 -5.34 29.87
N VAL A 245 23.01 -4.87 30.45
CA VAL A 245 23.91 -3.84 29.88
C VAL A 245 25.32 -4.40 29.80
N ASP A 246 25.80 -4.60 28.59
CA ASP A 246 27.19 -5.01 28.34
C ASP A 246 28.09 -3.77 28.33
N VAL A 247 29.19 -3.79 29.10
CA VAL A 247 30.13 -2.68 29.20
C VAL A 247 31.53 -3.16 28.84
N LYS A 248 32.18 -2.49 27.93
CA LYS A 248 33.64 -2.71 27.62
C LYS A 248 34.52 -2.02 28.64
N ASN A 249 35.58 -2.72 29.06
CA ASN A 249 36.56 -2.26 30.03
C ASN A 249 35.93 -1.75 31.35
N PRO A 250 35.11 -2.57 32.03
CA PRO A 250 34.21 -2.14 33.11
C PRO A 250 34.91 -1.83 34.45
N SER A 251 36.23 -1.83 34.52
CA SER A 251 36.95 -1.59 35.79
C SER A 251 36.63 -0.23 36.41
N GLY A 252 36.12 -0.24 37.65
CA GLY A 252 35.85 0.97 38.44
C GLY A 252 34.64 1.78 37.94
N VAL A 253 33.70 1.15 37.20
CA VAL A 253 32.44 1.78 36.76
C VAL A 253 31.30 1.46 37.71
N SER A 254 30.25 2.31 37.61
CA SER A 254 28.90 2.05 38.14
C SER A 254 27.87 2.40 37.09
N LEU A 255 26.72 1.72 37.15
CA LEU A 255 25.53 2.01 36.33
C LEU A 255 24.45 2.61 37.21
N GLU A 256 23.81 3.64 36.70
CA GLU A 256 22.57 4.17 37.25
C GLU A 256 21.47 4.02 36.20
N VAL A 257 20.35 3.45 36.56
CA VAL A 257 19.23 3.22 35.66
C VAL A 257 18.01 3.95 36.20
N SER A 258 17.38 4.79 35.38
CA SER A 258 16.19 5.57 35.73
C SER A 258 15.12 5.36 34.68
N LEU A 259 13.91 4.98 35.09
CA LEU A 259 12.72 4.95 34.25
C LEU A 259 11.90 6.21 34.52
N GLU A 260 11.63 6.95 33.47
CA GLU A 260 10.88 8.22 33.52
C GLU A 260 9.67 8.17 32.58
N ASP A 261 8.58 8.89 32.94
CA ASP A 261 7.55 9.18 31.95
C ASP A 261 8.06 10.21 30.92
N LEU A 262 7.25 10.49 29.89
CA LEU A 262 7.65 11.45 28.83
C LEU A 262 7.73 12.91 29.31
N GLN A 263 7.23 13.22 30.50
CA GLN A 263 7.33 14.51 31.16
C GLN A 263 8.56 14.62 32.07
N GLY A 264 9.32 13.54 32.23
CA GLY A 264 10.54 13.47 33.05
C GLY A 264 10.30 13.16 34.53
N ARG A 265 9.08 12.73 34.90
CA ARG A 265 8.81 12.23 36.26
C ARG A 265 9.45 10.87 36.41
N VAL A 266 10.34 10.72 37.40
CA VAL A 266 11.00 9.45 37.72
C VAL A 266 9.98 8.48 38.32
N ILE A 267 9.82 7.34 37.71
CA ILE A 267 8.94 6.23 38.12
C ILE A 267 9.76 5.22 38.97
N PHE A 268 10.93 4.89 38.48
CA PHE A 268 11.80 3.90 39.08
C PHE A 268 13.25 4.37 38.96
N LYS A 269 14.03 4.12 39.97
CA LYS A 269 15.49 4.37 39.97
C LYS A 269 16.22 3.23 40.63
N HIS A 270 17.28 2.78 40.00
CA HIS A 270 18.17 1.75 40.54
C HIS A 270 19.60 2.27 40.48
N ASP A 271 20.20 2.46 41.65
CA ASP A 271 21.53 3.01 41.82
C ASP A 271 22.54 1.92 42.28
N GLY A 272 23.71 1.95 41.70
CA GLY A 272 24.89 1.56 42.43
C GLY A 272 25.36 0.13 42.31
N HIS A 273 25.23 -0.55 41.19
CA HIS A 273 25.92 -1.80 41.01
C HIS A 273 27.40 -1.59 40.60
N ARG A 274 28.30 -2.14 41.44
CA ARG A 274 29.73 -2.20 41.08
C ARG A 274 29.97 -3.42 40.19
N TRP A 275 30.48 -3.17 39.01
CA TRP A 275 30.93 -4.22 38.10
C TRP A 275 32.03 -5.11 38.76
N PRO A 276 32.08 -6.47 38.63
CA PRO A 276 31.69 -7.20 37.41
C PRO A 276 30.61 -8.25 37.57
N TYR A 277 29.39 -7.93 37.85
CA TYR A 277 28.32 -8.92 37.86
C TYR A 277 27.44 -8.76 36.59
N TYR A 278 27.19 -9.85 35.88
CA TYR A 278 26.12 -9.92 34.86
C TYR A 278 24.79 -9.70 35.57
N HIS A 279 24.12 -8.59 35.29
CA HIS A 279 22.87 -8.31 35.90
C HIS A 279 21.73 -8.55 34.93
N HIS A 280 21.01 -9.64 35.14
CA HIS A 280 19.61 -9.71 34.77
C HIS A 280 18.84 -9.10 35.95
N GLU A 281 18.76 -7.79 35.99
CA GLU A 281 17.87 -7.13 36.94
C GLU A 281 16.45 -7.21 36.41
N HIS A 282 15.51 -7.61 37.24
CA HIS A 282 14.09 -7.75 36.91
C HIS A 282 13.26 -7.13 38.04
N PHE A 283 12.38 -6.22 37.67
CA PHE A 283 11.57 -5.42 38.59
C PHE A 283 10.11 -5.39 38.17
N MET A 284 9.23 -5.52 39.15
CA MET A 284 7.80 -5.33 39.01
C MET A 284 7.47 -3.88 39.36
N LEU A 285 6.77 -3.18 38.46
CA LEU A 285 6.42 -1.76 38.62
C LEU A 285 5.01 -1.63 39.27
N ASP A 286 4.76 -0.53 39.99
CA ASP A 286 3.43 -0.26 40.51
C ASP A 286 2.43 -0.01 39.39
N PRO A 287 1.26 -0.68 39.35
CA PRO A 287 0.25 -0.50 38.31
C PRO A 287 -0.27 0.92 38.12
N LYS A 288 -0.18 1.76 39.15
CA LYS A 288 -0.58 3.19 39.06
C LYS A 288 0.45 4.05 38.34
N ASP A 289 1.70 3.63 38.22
CA ASP A 289 2.81 4.41 37.65
C ASP A 289 3.03 4.12 36.17
N VAL A 290 2.62 2.96 35.69
CA VAL A 290 2.79 2.56 34.29
C VAL A 290 1.49 2.01 33.71
N LYS A 291 1.34 2.18 32.38
CA LYS A 291 0.22 1.67 31.57
C LYS A 291 0.78 0.82 30.43
N PRO A 292 0.02 -0.18 29.96
CA PRO A 292 0.47 -1.00 28.85
C PRO A 292 0.54 -0.20 27.54
N TRP A 293 1.44 -0.64 26.67
CA TRP A 293 1.54 -0.17 25.29
C TRP A 293 0.63 -1.00 24.37
N THR A 294 -0.12 -0.33 23.51
CA THR A 294 -0.90 -0.93 22.43
C THR A 294 -0.91 -0.01 21.21
N ALA A 295 -1.34 -0.49 20.04
CA ALA A 295 -1.52 0.41 18.87
C ALA A 295 -2.65 1.44 19.09
N GLU A 296 -3.59 1.18 20.01
CA GLU A 296 -4.67 2.11 20.36
C GLU A 296 -4.23 3.12 21.42
N THR A 297 -3.33 2.72 22.33
CA THR A 297 -2.81 3.55 23.43
C THR A 297 -1.30 3.35 23.57
N PRO A 298 -0.49 4.04 22.76
CA PRO A 298 0.96 3.84 22.70
C PRO A 298 1.67 4.53 23.88
N ASN A 299 1.43 4.01 25.09
CA ASN A 299 2.06 4.53 26.30
C ASN A 299 3.55 4.20 26.32
N LEU A 300 4.39 5.22 26.35
CA LEU A 300 5.84 5.11 26.30
C LEU A 300 6.51 5.75 27.51
N TYR A 301 7.69 5.23 27.81
CA TYR A 301 8.57 5.66 28.90
C TYR A 301 10.00 5.79 28.40
N ASN A 302 10.81 6.59 29.08
CA ASN A 302 12.25 6.71 28.81
C ASN A 302 13.04 5.94 29.87
N LEU A 303 13.83 4.97 29.45
CA LEU A 303 14.84 4.36 30.27
C LEU A 303 16.17 5.06 30.01
N LEU A 304 16.69 5.74 31.03
CA LEU A 304 18.03 6.35 31.01
C LEU A 304 19.00 5.41 31.69
N ILE A 305 20.08 5.07 31.00
CA ILE A 305 21.17 4.22 31.48
C ILE A 305 22.42 5.11 31.52
N THR A 306 22.88 5.44 32.72
CA THR A 306 24.05 6.32 32.93
C THR A 306 25.22 5.49 33.40
N LEU A 307 26.28 5.45 32.58
CA LEU A 307 27.56 4.85 32.93
C LEU A 307 28.46 5.89 33.58
N LYS A 308 28.92 5.61 34.81
CA LYS A 308 29.78 6.51 35.58
C LYS A 308 31.12 5.82 35.89
N LYS A 309 32.20 6.58 35.99
CA LYS A 309 33.48 6.14 36.46
C LYS A 309 34.06 7.12 37.48
N LYS A 310 34.34 6.64 38.70
CA LYS A 310 34.76 7.48 39.82
C LYS A 310 33.77 8.64 40.10
N GLY A 311 32.49 8.46 39.86
CA GLY A 311 31.45 9.46 40.06
C GLY A 311 31.18 10.38 38.83
N GLU A 312 32.08 10.42 37.85
CA GLU A 312 31.89 11.20 36.62
C GLU A 312 31.07 10.43 35.59
N VAL A 313 30.16 11.12 34.88
CA VAL A 313 29.36 10.54 33.78
C VAL A 313 30.25 10.32 32.56
N LEU A 314 30.31 9.07 32.09
CA LEU A 314 30.99 8.70 30.86
C LEU A 314 30.03 8.70 29.66
N GLN A 315 28.89 8.08 29.83
CA GLN A 315 27.86 7.93 28.80
C GLN A 315 26.47 7.90 29.42
N VAL A 316 25.51 8.42 28.68
CA VAL A 316 24.08 8.26 28.97
C VAL A 316 23.39 7.75 27.70
N VAL A 317 22.67 6.67 27.84
CA VAL A 317 21.82 6.12 26.76
C VAL A 317 20.37 6.25 27.15
N ARG A 318 19.53 6.74 26.24
CA ARG A 318 18.08 6.68 26.35
C ARG A 318 17.53 5.56 25.49
N GLN A 319 16.70 4.70 26.07
CA GLN A 319 15.87 3.75 25.34
C GLN A 319 14.39 4.06 25.62
N ARG A 320 13.58 4.10 24.54
CA ARG A 320 12.12 4.20 24.70
C ARG A 320 11.53 2.83 24.95
N LEU A 321 10.62 2.74 25.90
CA LEU A 321 9.97 1.51 26.32
C LEU A 321 8.47 1.62 26.23
N GLY A 322 7.81 0.46 25.97
CA GLY A 322 6.37 0.28 26.08
C GLY A 322 6.07 -1.11 26.59
N PHE A 323 5.43 -1.21 27.74
CA PHE A 323 5.14 -2.48 28.40
C PHE A 323 4.02 -3.22 27.69
N ARG A 324 4.29 -4.41 27.16
CA ARG A 324 3.31 -5.26 26.49
C ARG A 324 3.70 -6.73 26.56
N HIS A 325 2.68 -7.58 26.56
CA HIS A 325 2.80 -9.02 26.49
C HIS A 325 2.24 -9.54 25.16
N VAL A 326 3.00 -10.40 24.47
CA VAL A 326 2.60 -11.01 23.21
C VAL A 326 2.62 -12.52 23.37
N GLU A 327 1.49 -13.17 23.09
CA GLU A 327 1.39 -14.63 23.17
C GLU A 327 0.49 -15.19 22.05
N ILE A 328 0.65 -16.46 21.73
CA ILE A 328 -0.30 -17.22 20.91
C ILE A 328 -1.01 -18.20 21.82
N LYS A 329 -2.34 -18.08 21.89
CA LYS A 329 -3.19 -18.91 22.74
C LYS A 329 -4.48 -19.27 22.01
N ASN A 330 -4.87 -20.55 22.07
CA ASN A 330 -6.09 -21.04 21.41
C ASN A 330 -6.19 -20.71 19.92
N GLY A 331 -5.06 -20.72 19.20
CA GLY A 331 -4.99 -20.41 17.77
C GLY A 331 -5.20 -18.93 17.44
N GLN A 332 -4.97 -18.03 18.39
CA GLN A 332 -5.03 -16.58 18.21
C GLN A 332 -3.77 -15.90 18.73
N LEU A 333 -3.35 -14.83 18.05
CA LEU A 333 -2.35 -13.88 18.53
C LEU A 333 -3.01 -12.92 19.52
N LEU A 334 -2.47 -12.85 20.71
CA LEU A 334 -2.94 -11.98 21.78
C LEU A 334 -1.90 -10.91 22.10
N LEU A 335 -2.37 -9.69 22.36
CA LEU A 335 -1.59 -8.64 22.97
C LEU A 335 -2.23 -8.26 24.30
N ASN A 336 -1.47 -8.25 25.38
CA ASN A 336 -1.94 -7.94 26.73
C ASN A 336 -3.21 -8.75 27.11
N GLY A 337 -3.24 -10.03 26.69
CA GLY A 337 -4.34 -10.95 26.93
C GLY A 337 -5.58 -10.77 26.03
N GLN A 338 -5.56 -9.84 25.05
CA GLN A 338 -6.66 -9.61 24.11
C GLN A 338 -6.30 -10.09 22.71
N PRO A 339 -7.19 -10.82 22.00
CA PRO A 339 -6.96 -11.23 20.62
C PRO A 339 -7.12 -10.03 19.68
N ILE A 340 -6.02 -9.54 19.14
CA ILE A 340 -6.03 -8.35 18.25
C ILE A 340 -6.38 -8.73 16.80
N LEU A 341 -6.88 -7.75 16.03
CA LEU A 341 -7.00 -7.84 14.58
C LEU A 341 -5.85 -7.08 13.91
N ILE A 342 -5.27 -7.68 12.88
CA ILE A 342 -4.22 -7.08 12.05
C ILE A 342 -4.87 -6.38 10.86
N LYS A 343 -4.98 -5.07 10.94
CA LYS A 343 -5.43 -4.16 9.89
C LYS A 343 -4.18 -3.58 9.22
N GLY A 344 -3.48 -4.44 8.48
CA GLY A 344 -2.10 -4.23 8.07
C GLY A 344 -1.90 -3.84 6.62
N VAL A 345 -0.71 -3.29 6.35
CA VAL A 345 -0.16 -3.07 5.00
C VAL A 345 1.30 -3.50 4.97
N ASP A 346 1.75 -3.97 3.82
CA ASP A 346 3.17 -4.12 3.50
C ASP A 346 3.74 -2.76 3.08
N ARG A 347 4.96 -2.44 3.48
CA ARG A 347 5.59 -1.16 3.15
C ARG A 347 7.01 -1.32 2.68
N HIS A 348 7.25 -0.93 1.44
CA HIS A 348 8.61 -0.66 0.93
C HIS A 348 9.08 0.74 1.34
N GLU A 349 10.38 0.91 1.65
CA GLU A 349 11.00 2.23 1.82
C GLU A 349 11.26 2.86 0.45
N LEU A 350 10.29 3.65 -0.04
CA LEU A 350 10.43 4.33 -1.32
C LEU A 350 9.89 5.78 -1.28
N ASP A 351 10.69 6.69 -1.83
CA ASP A 351 10.30 8.05 -2.18
C ASP A 351 10.32 8.19 -3.72
N PRO A 352 9.31 8.83 -4.35
CA PRO A 352 9.27 8.96 -5.81
C PRO A 352 10.42 9.78 -6.41
N ASP A 353 11.08 10.60 -5.59
CA ASP A 353 12.20 11.45 -5.99
C ASP A 353 13.54 10.91 -5.49
N GLY A 354 13.56 10.33 -4.29
CA GLY A 354 14.77 9.87 -3.60
C GLY A 354 15.04 8.36 -3.72
N GLY A 355 14.11 7.57 -4.26
CA GLY A 355 14.23 6.11 -4.25
C GLY A 355 14.32 5.57 -2.81
N TYR A 356 15.38 4.85 -2.46
CA TYR A 356 15.61 4.31 -1.10
C TYR A 356 15.94 5.40 -0.06
N VAL A 357 16.24 6.63 -0.49
CA VAL A 357 16.49 7.76 0.42
C VAL A 357 15.17 8.36 0.84
N VAL A 358 14.69 7.98 2.03
CA VAL A 358 13.38 8.39 2.56
C VAL A 358 13.56 9.34 3.73
N SER A 359 12.98 10.54 3.64
CA SER A 359 13.08 11.55 4.69
C SER A 359 12.18 11.25 5.90
N MET A 360 12.53 11.80 7.06
CA MET A 360 11.69 11.76 8.26
C MET A 360 10.29 12.33 8.03
N GLU A 361 10.18 13.38 7.22
CA GLU A 361 8.88 13.98 6.90
C GLU A 361 8.01 13.03 6.07
N ARG A 362 8.62 12.30 5.12
CA ARG A 362 7.94 11.28 4.33
C ARG A 362 7.44 10.12 5.22
N MET A 363 8.27 9.64 6.13
CA MET A 363 7.87 8.59 7.08
C MET A 363 6.70 9.05 7.96
N ARG A 364 6.72 10.31 8.46
CA ARG A 364 5.61 10.88 9.23
C ARG A 364 4.34 11.04 8.39
N GLN A 365 4.48 11.39 7.10
CA GLN A 365 3.35 11.47 6.17
C GLN A 365 2.71 10.09 5.98
N ASP A 366 3.52 9.06 5.75
CA ASP A 366 3.06 7.68 5.61
C ASP A 366 2.25 7.24 6.84
N ILE A 367 2.76 7.50 8.05
CA ILE A 367 2.07 7.17 9.30
C ILE A 367 0.74 7.95 9.45
N ARG A 368 0.72 9.24 9.09
CA ARG A 368 -0.53 10.03 9.15
C ARG A 368 -1.61 9.42 8.25
N ILE A 369 -1.24 9.01 7.03
CA ILE A 369 -2.15 8.36 6.09
C ILE A 369 -2.61 6.99 6.62
N MET A 370 -1.69 6.19 7.17
CA MET A 370 -2.03 4.91 7.77
C MET A 370 -3.08 5.09 8.89
N LYS A 371 -2.89 6.06 9.77
CA LYS A 371 -3.86 6.36 10.84
C LYS A 371 -5.19 6.86 10.29
N GLN A 372 -5.18 7.70 9.26
CA GLN A 372 -6.41 8.16 8.56
C GLN A 372 -7.21 6.99 7.97
N LEU A 373 -6.53 5.95 7.50
CA LEU A 373 -7.12 4.75 6.93
C LEU A 373 -7.39 3.63 7.96
N ASN A 374 -7.31 3.93 9.26
CA ASN A 374 -7.48 2.95 10.35
C ASN A 374 -6.50 1.76 10.30
N ILE A 375 -5.37 1.89 9.61
CA ILE A 375 -4.30 0.89 9.58
C ILE A 375 -3.64 0.87 10.96
N ASN A 376 -3.50 -0.32 11.55
CA ASN A 376 -2.88 -0.52 12.86
C ASN A 376 -1.59 -1.34 12.83
N ALA A 377 -1.21 -1.88 11.67
CA ALA A 377 -0.06 -2.76 11.54
C ALA A 377 0.70 -2.53 10.22
N VAL A 378 2.02 -2.76 10.25
CA VAL A 378 2.90 -2.70 9.08
C VAL A 378 3.85 -3.89 9.10
N ARG A 379 4.01 -4.56 7.96
CA ARG A 379 5.14 -5.46 7.72
C ARG A 379 6.20 -4.69 6.95
N THR A 380 7.42 -4.69 7.47
CA THR A 380 8.56 -4.08 6.77
C THR A 380 8.99 -5.02 5.63
N SER A 381 8.48 -4.77 4.47
CA SER A 381 8.66 -5.65 3.31
C SER A 381 9.81 -5.14 2.41
N HIS A 382 10.85 -5.95 2.16
CA HIS A 382 11.13 -7.26 2.80
C HIS A 382 12.53 -7.18 3.40
N TYR A 383 12.72 -6.24 4.32
CA TYR A 383 14.01 -5.90 4.94
C TYR A 383 13.80 -4.98 6.15
N PRO A 384 14.79 -4.83 7.03
CA PRO A 384 14.74 -3.81 8.08
C PRO A 384 14.71 -2.39 7.49
N ASP A 385 13.72 -1.60 7.90
CA ASP A 385 13.60 -0.19 7.55
C ASP A 385 14.65 0.67 8.27
N ASP A 386 14.72 1.97 7.95
CA ASP A 386 15.51 2.94 8.69
C ASP A 386 15.15 2.87 10.19
N PRO A 387 16.12 2.81 11.12
CA PRO A 387 15.84 2.72 12.56
C PRO A 387 14.88 3.76 13.11
N ARG A 388 14.82 4.94 12.49
CA ARG A 388 13.89 6.02 12.87
C ARG A 388 12.42 5.65 12.61
N TRP A 389 12.14 4.76 11.66
CA TRP A 389 10.81 4.24 11.39
C TRP A 389 10.21 3.52 12.61
N TYR A 390 11.02 2.69 13.27
CA TYR A 390 10.57 1.95 14.46
C TYR A 390 10.23 2.88 15.63
N GLU A 391 11.04 3.93 15.86
CA GLU A 391 10.74 4.96 16.88
C GLU A 391 9.43 5.72 16.60
N LEU A 392 9.16 5.98 15.31
CA LEU A 392 7.89 6.59 14.89
C LEU A 392 6.71 5.64 15.11
N CYS A 393 6.86 4.35 14.80
CA CYS A 393 5.83 3.33 15.02
C CYS A 393 5.56 3.09 16.52
N ASP A 394 6.61 3.06 17.35
CA ASP A 394 6.48 3.01 18.80
C ASP A 394 5.60 4.15 19.32
N SER A 395 5.83 5.35 18.81
CA SER A 395 5.15 6.59 19.25
C SER A 395 3.73 6.72 18.68
N ALA A 396 3.53 6.32 17.44
CA ALA A 396 2.25 6.43 16.74
C ALA A 396 1.27 5.28 17.10
N GLY A 397 1.78 4.19 17.67
CA GLY A 397 0.99 2.98 17.92
C GLY A 397 0.69 2.24 16.61
N LEU A 398 1.71 1.62 16.03
CA LEU A 398 1.57 0.67 14.92
C LEU A 398 2.24 -0.64 15.31
N TYR A 399 1.55 -1.76 15.13
CA TYR A 399 2.14 -3.09 15.28
C TYR A 399 3.08 -3.36 14.12
N LEU A 400 4.27 -3.88 14.41
CA LEU A 400 5.25 -4.20 13.38
C LEU A 400 5.52 -5.71 13.29
N VAL A 401 5.56 -6.18 12.06
CA VAL A 401 6.25 -7.40 11.66
C VAL A 401 7.61 -6.96 11.10
N ALA A 402 8.67 -7.17 11.87
CA ALA A 402 10.01 -6.79 11.46
C ALA A 402 10.66 -7.93 10.68
N GLU A 403 10.94 -7.70 9.40
CA GLU A 403 11.42 -8.74 8.49
C GLU A 403 12.92 -8.60 8.22
N ALA A 404 13.60 -9.74 8.18
CA ALA A 404 15.00 -9.81 7.82
C ALA A 404 15.19 -9.59 6.32
N ASN A 405 16.31 -8.98 5.91
CA ASN A 405 16.68 -8.74 4.51
C ASN A 405 17.10 -10.05 3.83
N LEU A 406 16.10 -10.89 3.51
CA LEU A 406 16.34 -12.22 2.98
C LEU A 406 15.22 -12.63 2.01
N GLU A 407 15.54 -12.62 0.72
CA GLU A 407 14.69 -13.14 -0.36
C GLU A 407 15.52 -13.74 -1.47
N SER A 408 15.13 -14.91 -1.98
CA SER A 408 15.83 -15.59 -3.10
C SER A 408 14.82 -16.18 -4.08
N HIS A 409 13.79 -15.41 -4.45
CA HIS A 409 12.66 -15.83 -5.28
C HIS A 409 13.13 -16.44 -6.63
N GLY A 410 14.13 -15.84 -7.26
CA GLY A 410 14.71 -16.32 -8.52
C GLY A 410 15.37 -17.71 -8.47
N MET A 411 15.66 -18.26 -7.27
CA MET A 411 16.11 -19.64 -7.09
C MET A 411 14.94 -20.62 -6.96
N GLY A 412 13.70 -20.12 -6.90
CA GLY A 412 12.49 -20.92 -6.69
C GLY A 412 12.45 -21.59 -5.31
N TYR A 413 11.40 -22.37 -5.08
CA TYR A 413 11.11 -23.00 -3.77
C TYR A 413 11.48 -24.48 -3.68
N GLY A 414 12.01 -25.04 -4.78
CA GLY A 414 12.29 -26.46 -4.93
C GLY A 414 13.65 -26.91 -4.36
N LYS A 415 14.34 -27.75 -5.15
CA LYS A 415 15.64 -28.30 -4.74
C LYS A 415 16.80 -27.29 -4.82
N GLN A 416 16.66 -26.26 -5.64
CA GLN A 416 17.73 -25.28 -5.90
C GLN A 416 17.69 -24.09 -4.94
N THR A 417 16.64 -23.99 -4.08
CA THR A 417 16.55 -22.89 -3.13
C THR A 417 17.78 -22.80 -2.24
N LEU A 418 18.23 -21.56 -1.96
CA LEU A 418 19.37 -21.30 -1.07
C LEU A 418 19.08 -21.67 0.39
N ALA A 419 17.82 -21.82 0.78
CA ALA A 419 17.38 -22.34 2.08
C ALA A 419 17.89 -23.75 2.40
N LYS A 420 18.32 -24.51 1.39
CA LYS A 420 18.83 -25.90 1.49
C LYS A 420 20.35 -26.01 1.26
N ARG A 421 21.02 -24.89 0.99
CA ARG A 421 22.45 -24.87 0.73
C ARG A 421 23.23 -24.53 2.00
N GLU A 422 24.13 -25.42 2.44
CA GLU A 422 24.92 -25.24 3.67
C GLU A 422 25.88 -24.05 3.56
N ASP A 423 26.41 -23.75 2.37
CA ASP A 423 27.31 -22.59 2.15
C ASP A 423 26.60 -21.22 2.31
N PHE A 424 25.27 -21.15 2.22
CA PHE A 424 24.46 -19.94 2.46
C PHE A 424 23.87 -19.88 3.89
N LYS A 425 24.08 -20.87 4.74
CA LYS A 425 23.53 -20.92 6.10
C LYS A 425 23.99 -19.74 6.97
N LEU A 426 25.27 -19.38 6.89
CA LEU A 426 25.81 -18.26 7.64
C LEU A 426 25.10 -16.95 7.29
N MET A 427 24.87 -16.69 6.00
CA MET A 427 24.16 -15.49 5.54
C MET A 427 22.70 -15.45 6.05
N HIS A 428 21.96 -16.58 6.03
CA HIS A 428 20.62 -16.66 6.57
C HIS A 428 20.59 -16.29 8.07
N LEU A 429 21.54 -16.83 8.85
CA LEU A 429 21.66 -16.53 10.27
C LEU A 429 22.02 -15.06 10.51
N GLU A 430 23.06 -14.53 9.88
CA GLU A 430 23.55 -13.17 10.13
C GLU A 430 22.55 -12.09 9.76
N ARG A 431 21.76 -12.27 8.69
CA ARG A 431 20.69 -11.33 8.30
C ARG A 431 19.58 -11.29 9.35
N ASN A 432 19.18 -12.43 9.88
CA ASN A 432 18.20 -12.51 10.96
C ASN A 432 18.78 -12.00 12.30
N GLN A 433 20.06 -12.29 12.59
CA GLN A 433 20.74 -11.72 13.74
C GLN A 433 20.80 -10.19 13.66
N GLY A 434 21.08 -9.64 12.47
CA GLY A 434 21.04 -8.21 12.23
C GLY A 434 19.68 -7.61 12.59
N ASN A 435 18.61 -8.18 12.07
CA ASN A 435 17.23 -7.75 12.34
C ASN A 435 16.90 -7.80 13.84
N VAL A 436 17.04 -8.98 14.47
CA VAL A 436 16.61 -9.19 15.86
C VAL A 436 17.49 -8.42 16.86
N LEU A 437 18.82 -8.53 16.77
CA LEU A 437 19.72 -7.90 17.76
C LEU A 437 19.65 -6.39 17.73
N THR A 438 19.48 -5.81 16.54
CA THR A 438 19.40 -4.35 16.39
C THR A 438 18.08 -3.77 16.87
N LEU A 439 16.95 -4.46 16.63
CA LEU A 439 15.61 -3.90 16.79
C LEU A 439 14.86 -4.38 18.02
N ARG A 440 15.39 -5.34 18.77
CA ARG A 440 14.67 -6.05 19.87
C ARG A 440 14.08 -5.17 20.97
N ASN A 441 14.57 -3.94 21.15
CA ASN A 441 14.09 -3.05 22.22
C ASN A 441 12.86 -2.22 21.83
N HIS A 442 12.35 -2.33 20.57
CA HIS A 442 11.16 -1.60 20.12
C HIS A 442 9.86 -2.30 20.54
N PRO A 443 8.95 -1.63 21.28
CA PRO A 443 7.69 -2.23 21.71
C PRO A 443 6.71 -2.48 20.57
N SER A 444 6.77 -1.70 19.48
CA SER A 444 5.93 -1.86 18.30
C SER A 444 6.14 -3.19 17.57
N ILE A 445 7.35 -3.76 17.65
CA ILE A 445 7.63 -5.07 17.04
C ILE A 445 6.95 -6.15 17.89
N ILE A 446 5.94 -6.81 17.31
CA ILE A 446 5.19 -7.89 17.94
C ILE A 446 5.42 -9.26 17.28
N ILE A 447 6.02 -9.29 16.08
CA ILE A 447 6.33 -10.51 15.33
C ILE A 447 7.69 -10.33 14.65
N TRP A 448 8.53 -11.37 14.70
CA TRP A 448 9.72 -11.48 13.86
C TRP A 448 9.40 -12.25 12.59
N SER A 449 9.85 -11.76 11.43
CA SER A 449 9.75 -12.46 10.15
C SER A 449 11.14 -12.82 9.63
N MET A 450 11.31 -14.12 9.31
CA MET A 450 12.61 -14.66 8.94
C MET A 450 13.08 -14.28 7.53
N GLY A 451 12.17 -13.77 6.70
CA GLY A 451 12.41 -13.38 5.31
C GLY A 451 11.18 -13.55 4.45
N ASN A 452 11.35 -13.43 3.14
CA ASN A 452 10.31 -13.50 2.12
C ASN A 452 10.74 -14.44 1.00
N GLU A 453 9.80 -15.17 0.41
CA GLU A 453 9.86 -15.92 -0.86
C GLU A 453 11.22 -16.57 -1.21
N ALA A 454 11.83 -17.25 -0.22
CA ALA A 454 13.17 -17.87 -0.34
C ALA A 454 13.17 -19.41 -0.26
N GLY A 455 11.97 -20.04 -0.37
CA GLY A 455 11.80 -21.48 -0.17
C GLY A 455 11.96 -21.88 1.29
N TYR A 456 11.88 -23.17 1.59
CA TYR A 456 11.99 -23.68 2.96
C TYR A 456 13.05 -24.80 3.06
N GLY A 457 13.84 -24.77 4.13
CA GLY A 457 14.87 -25.77 4.37
C GLY A 457 15.62 -25.59 5.69
N PRO A 458 16.69 -26.38 5.91
CA PRO A 458 17.46 -26.38 7.17
C PRO A 458 17.99 -25.02 7.62
N ASN A 459 18.27 -24.10 6.68
CA ASN A 459 18.77 -22.77 7.01
C ASN A 459 17.70 -21.96 7.77
N PHE A 460 16.43 -21.99 7.32
CA PHE A 460 15.32 -21.32 8.03
C PHE A 460 15.00 -22.02 9.36
N GLU A 461 15.14 -23.35 9.45
CA GLU A 461 14.96 -24.06 10.73
C GLU A 461 16.02 -23.65 11.75
N ALA A 462 17.27 -23.48 11.33
CA ALA A 462 18.34 -22.98 12.18
C ALA A 462 18.12 -21.52 12.60
N VAL A 463 17.59 -20.69 11.70
CA VAL A 463 17.22 -19.29 12.01
C VAL A 463 16.11 -19.26 13.07
N TYR A 464 15.03 -20.02 12.88
CA TYR A 464 13.95 -20.12 13.86
C TYR A 464 14.44 -20.52 15.23
N ASP A 465 15.24 -21.60 15.33
CA ASP A 465 15.78 -22.08 16.59
C ASP A 465 16.68 -21.02 17.25
N TRP A 466 17.49 -20.30 16.47
CA TRP A 466 18.30 -19.22 16.98
C TRP A 466 17.45 -18.07 17.54
N ILE A 467 16.44 -17.59 16.78
CA ILE A 467 15.56 -16.49 17.25
C ILE A 467 14.88 -16.90 18.56
N LYS A 468 14.30 -18.10 18.64
CA LYS A 468 13.64 -18.59 19.84
C LYS A 468 14.59 -18.78 21.02
N SER A 469 15.88 -18.94 20.77
CA SER A 469 16.89 -19.03 21.84
C SER A 469 17.27 -17.67 22.45
N VAL A 470 17.07 -16.57 21.70
CA VAL A 470 17.48 -15.22 22.16
C VAL A 470 16.30 -14.29 22.46
N ASP A 471 15.11 -14.59 21.91
CA ASP A 471 13.87 -13.85 22.17
C ASP A 471 12.67 -14.81 22.24
N THR A 472 12.18 -15.02 23.45
CA THR A 472 10.99 -15.84 23.73
C THR A 472 9.73 -15.01 23.88
N THR A 473 9.83 -13.67 23.78
CA THR A 473 8.73 -12.72 24.02
C THR A 473 7.88 -12.42 22.79
N ARG A 474 8.32 -12.88 21.60
CA ARG A 474 7.64 -12.64 20.33
C ARG A 474 7.50 -13.92 19.52
N PRO A 475 6.38 -14.11 18.81
CA PRO A 475 6.27 -15.15 17.79
C PRO A 475 7.15 -14.85 16.58
N VAL A 476 7.45 -15.92 15.84
CA VAL A 476 8.25 -15.91 14.61
C VAL A 476 7.37 -16.41 13.48
N GLN A 477 7.40 -15.72 12.32
CA GLN A 477 6.68 -16.13 11.13
C GLN A 477 7.60 -16.34 9.92
N TYR A 478 7.15 -17.20 9.00
CA TYR A 478 7.69 -17.36 7.67
C TYR A 478 6.68 -18.10 6.76
N GLU A 479 6.33 -17.51 5.61
CA GLU A 479 5.24 -18.00 4.77
C GLU A 479 5.55 -19.36 4.12
N GLN A 480 6.81 -19.59 3.67
CA GLN A 480 7.20 -20.87 3.04
C GLN A 480 7.33 -22.02 4.05
N ALA A 481 7.29 -21.76 5.35
CA ALA A 481 7.14 -22.80 6.34
C ALA A 481 5.76 -23.48 6.29
N GLY A 482 4.76 -22.82 5.72
CA GLY A 482 3.42 -23.33 5.55
C GLY A 482 2.79 -23.77 6.88
N GLN A 483 2.01 -24.86 6.85
CA GLN A 483 1.34 -25.39 8.05
C GLN A 483 2.21 -26.33 8.89
N ASN A 484 3.28 -26.89 8.33
CA ASN A 484 4.06 -27.97 8.94
C ASN A 484 5.50 -27.59 9.32
N GLY A 485 6.03 -26.49 8.77
CA GLY A 485 7.37 -26.02 9.08
C GLY A 485 7.47 -25.21 10.37
N LYS A 486 8.68 -24.74 10.69
CA LYS A 486 8.96 -23.92 11.88
C LYS A 486 8.50 -22.49 11.67
N THR A 487 7.30 -22.20 12.15
CA THR A 487 6.65 -20.89 12.22
C THR A 487 5.62 -20.92 13.33
N ASP A 488 5.43 -19.83 14.05
CA ASP A 488 4.41 -19.74 15.11
C ASP A 488 3.05 -19.30 14.53
N ILE A 489 3.05 -18.64 13.37
CA ILE A 489 1.86 -18.10 12.68
C ILE A 489 1.74 -18.77 11.32
N PHE A 490 0.54 -19.18 10.93
CA PHE A 490 0.26 -19.52 9.55
C PHE A 490 0.00 -18.24 8.77
N CYS A 491 0.97 -17.85 7.93
CA CYS A 491 0.99 -16.57 7.22
C CYS A 491 1.11 -16.75 5.70
N PRO A 492 0.10 -17.37 5.04
CA PRO A 492 0.13 -17.56 3.59
C PRO A 492 0.02 -16.22 2.86
N MET A 493 0.41 -16.23 1.56
CA MET A 493 0.20 -15.13 0.64
C MET A 493 -1.03 -15.39 -0.23
N TYR A 494 -1.85 -14.35 -0.44
CA TYR A 494 -2.99 -14.34 -1.37
C TYR A 494 -3.90 -15.56 -1.24
N PHE A 495 -4.13 -15.97 0.02
CA PHE A 495 -4.94 -17.15 0.33
C PHE A 495 -6.40 -16.84 0.01
N TYR A 496 -7.03 -17.72 -0.79
CA TYR A 496 -8.35 -17.45 -1.33
C TYR A 496 -9.44 -17.52 -0.24
N TYR A 497 -10.55 -16.78 -0.39
CA TYR A 497 -11.64 -16.70 0.61
C TYR A 497 -12.07 -18.04 1.17
N ARG A 498 -12.37 -19.02 0.28
CA ARG A 498 -12.78 -20.38 0.67
C ARG A 498 -11.70 -21.14 1.45
N ASP A 499 -10.43 -20.87 1.16
CA ASP A 499 -9.31 -21.53 1.81
C ASP A 499 -9.03 -20.90 3.17
N CYS A 500 -9.19 -19.57 3.30
CA CYS A 500 -9.22 -18.87 4.58
C CYS A 500 -10.34 -19.43 5.48
N GLU A 501 -11.56 -19.54 4.95
CA GLU A 501 -12.70 -20.08 5.69
C GLU A 501 -12.46 -21.56 6.10
N LYS A 502 -11.93 -22.38 5.19
CA LYS A 502 -11.61 -23.79 5.47
C LYS A 502 -10.57 -23.90 6.58
N TYR A 503 -9.49 -23.10 6.53
CA TYR A 503 -8.47 -23.12 7.57
C TYR A 503 -9.03 -22.65 8.92
N ALA A 504 -9.78 -21.55 8.93
CA ALA A 504 -10.32 -20.97 10.16
C ALA A 504 -11.36 -21.86 10.86
N LYS A 505 -12.10 -22.69 10.11
CA LYS A 505 -13.01 -23.71 10.64
C LYS A 505 -12.30 -24.95 11.19
N GLY A 506 -11.07 -25.21 10.75
CA GLY A 506 -10.31 -26.38 11.13
C GLY A 506 -9.72 -26.28 12.56
N ASP A 507 -9.30 -27.43 13.08
CA ASP A 507 -8.64 -27.53 14.39
C ASP A 507 -7.12 -27.29 14.25
N ASN A 508 -6.76 -26.06 13.82
CA ASN A 508 -5.37 -25.66 13.62
C ASN A 508 -4.87 -24.86 14.84
N PRO A 509 -3.67 -25.16 15.37
CA PRO A 509 -3.17 -24.48 16.58
C PRO A 509 -2.63 -23.06 16.32
N ARG A 510 -2.36 -22.70 15.07
CA ARG A 510 -1.77 -21.41 14.69
C ARG A 510 -2.83 -20.42 14.24
N PRO A 511 -2.69 -19.12 14.57
CA PRO A 511 -3.53 -18.09 13.96
C PRO A 511 -3.26 -18.00 12.47
N LEU A 512 -4.29 -17.62 11.70
CA LEU A 512 -4.16 -17.23 10.29
C LEU A 512 -4.04 -15.72 10.22
N ILE A 513 -2.88 -15.25 9.76
CA ILE A 513 -2.61 -13.84 9.47
C ILE A 513 -1.88 -13.82 8.13
N GLN A 514 -2.52 -13.36 7.07
CA GLN A 514 -1.88 -13.36 5.75
C GLN A 514 -0.75 -12.33 5.74
N CYS A 515 0.48 -12.74 5.42
CA CYS A 515 1.59 -11.80 5.31
C CYS A 515 1.46 -10.92 4.07
N GLU A 516 0.72 -11.40 3.06
CA GLU A 516 0.28 -10.62 1.91
C GLU A 516 -1.11 -11.06 1.48
N TYR A 517 -1.99 -10.09 1.19
CA TYR A 517 -3.29 -10.33 0.60
C TYR A 517 -3.80 -9.10 -0.16
N ALA A 518 -4.88 -9.25 -0.91
CA ALA A 518 -5.59 -8.15 -1.56
C ALA A 518 -4.66 -7.26 -2.41
N HIS A 519 -4.03 -7.87 -3.43
CA HIS A 519 -3.08 -7.20 -4.33
C HIS A 519 -3.70 -5.98 -5.02
N ALA A 520 -3.18 -4.78 -4.74
CA ALA A 520 -3.82 -3.49 -5.03
C ALA A 520 -3.35 -2.84 -6.34
N MET A 521 -3.04 -3.63 -7.36
CA MET A 521 -2.46 -3.15 -8.62
C MET A 521 -3.48 -2.38 -9.47
N GLY A 522 -3.22 -1.09 -9.70
CA GLY A 522 -4.06 -0.23 -10.52
C GLY A 522 -5.50 -0.10 -9.98
N ASN A 523 -6.49 -0.12 -10.87
CA ASN A 523 -7.91 -0.12 -10.48
C ASN A 523 -8.32 -1.52 -10.01
N SER A 524 -8.31 -1.76 -8.71
CA SER A 524 -8.41 -3.07 -8.07
C SER A 524 -9.12 -3.03 -6.71
N MET A 525 -8.85 -4.02 -5.85
CA MET A 525 -9.39 -4.15 -4.49
C MET A 525 -10.91 -4.43 -4.45
N GLY A 526 -11.47 -4.96 -5.52
CA GLY A 526 -12.83 -5.52 -5.51
C GLY A 526 -12.89 -6.80 -4.67
N GLY A 527 -13.88 -6.96 -3.81
CA GLY A 527 -14.00 -8.13 -2.93
C GLY A 527 -13.20 -8.04 -1.62
N PHE A 528 -12.73 -6.86 -1.25
CA PHE A 528 -12.08 -6.65 0.06
C PHE A 528 -13.03 -6.92 1.24
N LYS A 529 -14.31 -6.66 1.04
CA LYS A 529 -15.41 -6.99 1.96
C LYS A 529 -15.39 -8.47 2.36
N GLU A 530 -15.23 -9.36 1.41
CA GLU A 530 -15.29 -10.81 1.62
C GLU A 530 -14.22 -11.30 2.59
N TYR A 531 -13.03 -10.73 2.56
CA TYR A 531 -11.98 -11.02 3.55
C TYR A 531 -12.40 -10.57 4.94
N TRP A 532 -12.92 -9.34 5.08
CA TRP A 532 -13.26 -8.78 6.40
C TRP A 532 -14.53 -9.36 7.00
N ASP A 533 -15.46 -9.85 6.18
CA ASP A 533 -16.58 -10.65 6.65
C ASP A 533 -16.08 -11.98 7.29
N LEU A 534 -15.07 -12.62 6.72
CA LEU A 534 -14.47 -13.84 7.26
C LEU A 534 -13.64 -13.55 8.53
N VAL A 535 -12.86 -12.48 8.55
CA VAL A 535 -12.08 -12.04 9.73
C VAL A 535 -13.00 -11.83 10.92
N ARG A 536 -14.13 -11.13 10.74
CA ARG A 536 -15.10 -10.87 11.80
C ARG A 536 -15.91 -12.11 12.20
N LYS A 537 -16.01 -13.09 11.33
CA LYS A 537 -16.77 -14.32 11.55
C LYS A 537 -15.96 -15.40 12.30
N TYR A 538 -14.67 -15.49 12.03
CA TYR A 538 -13.81 -16.57 12.51
C TYR A 538 -12.64 -16.04 13.35
N PRO A 539 -12.66 -16.26 14.69
CA PRO A 539 -11.63 -15.71 15.59
C PRO A 539 -10.18 -16.08 15.24
N LYS A 540 -9.97 -17.25 14.62
CA LYS A 540 -8.64 -17.71 14.19
C LYS A 540 -8.07 -16.94 13.01
N TYR A 541 -8.92 -16.32 12.18
CA TYR A 541 -8.50 -15.45 11.08
C TYR A 541 -8.42 -14.01 11.57
N GLN A 542 -7.22 -13.52 11.83
CA GLN A 542 -7.01 -12.22 12.48
C GLN A 542 -6.59 -11.11 11.51
N GLY A 543 -6.79 -11.28 10.21
CA GLY A 543 -6.50 -10.27 9.19
C GLY A 543 -5.23 -10.55 8.40
N GLY A 544 -4.51 -9.49 8.01
CA GLY A 544 -3.31 -9.61 7.17
C GLY A 544 -2.75 -8.25 6.76
N PHE A 545 -1.76 -8.31 5.84
CA PHE A 545 -1.05 -7.14 5.30
C PHE A 545 -1.36 -7.02 3.81
N ILE A 546 -1.93 -5.87 3.40
CA ILE A 546 -2.24 -5.59 1.99
C ILE A 546 -0.94 -5.38 1.22
N TRP A 547 -0.78 -6.02 0.09
CA TRP A 547 0.28 -5.74 -0.86
C TRP A 547 -0.17 -4.70 -1.88
N ASP A 548 0.38 -3.45 -1.88
CA ASP A 548 1.18 -2.88 -0.81
C ASP A 548 0.68 -1.47 -0.44
N PHE A 549 1.42 -0.72 0.35
CA PHE A 549 1.00 0.59 0.82
C PHE A 549 1.07 1.65 -0.27
N VAL A 550 2.16 1.73 -1.04
CA VAL A 550 2.40 2.82 -2.00
C VAL A 550 2.83 2.31 -3.37
N ASP A 551 2.20 2.82 -4.42
CA ASP A 551 2.69 2.62 -5.79
C ASP A 551 4.16 3.02 -5.90
N GLN A 552 5.01 2.11 -6.36
CA GLN A 552 6.46 2.31 -6.38
C GLN A 552 6.95 3.07 -7.63
N GLY A 553 6.18 4.05 -8.09
CA GLY A 553 6.52 4.89 -9.24
C GLY A 553 7.55 5.98 -8.91
N LEU A 554 8.38 6.33 -9.90
CA LEU A 554 9.34 7.42 -9.80
C LEU A 554 8.82 8.65 -10.55
N ARG A 555 8.97 9.83 -9.96
CA ARG A 555 8.47 11.09 -10.54
C ARG A 555 9.24 11.47 -11.81
N ASP A 556 8.50 11.85 -12.85
CA ASP A 556 9.05 12.36 -14.10
C ASP A 556 8.00 13.24 -14.81
N LYS A 557 8.30 13.69 -16.00
CA LYS A 557 7.40 14.46 -16.87
C LYS A 557 7.09 13.70 -18.14
N SER A 558 5.82 13.71 -18.52
CA SER A 558 5.38 13.18 -19.80
C SER A 558 6.09 13.88 -20.98
N LYS A 559 6.60 13.10 -21.92
CA LYS A 559 7.15 13.59 -23.19
C LYS A 559 6.06 13.98 -24.18
N VAL A 560 4.81 13.60 -23.93
CA VAL A 560 3.64 13.92 -24.77
C VAL A 560 3.02 15.24 -24.35
N THR A 561 2.72 15.39 -23.07
CA THR A 561 1.94 16.52 -22.54
C THR A 561 2.72 17.50 -21.69
N GLY A 562 3.92 17.11 -21.21
CA GLY A 562 4.68 17.87 -20.19
C GLY A 562 4.11 17.79 -18.77
N LYS A 563 2.97 17.12 -18.56
CA LYS A 563 2.36 16.89 -17.23
C LYS A 563 3.23 15.94 -16.40
N GLU A 564 3.05 15.98 -15.08
CA GLU A 564 3.66 15.00 -14.16
C GLU A 564 3.19 13.58 -14.49
N ILE A 565 4.13 12.65 -14.43
CA ILE A 565 3.89 11.21 -14.52
C ILE A 565 4.69 10.49 -13.41
N PHE A 566 4.32 9.25 -13.15
CA PHE A 566 5.12 8.32 -12.38
C PHE A 566 5.55 7.17 -13.29
N THR A 567 6.86 7.02 -13.41
CA THR A 567 7.48 5.99 -14.25
C THR A 567 7.59 4.67 -13.48
N TYR A 568 7.65 3.58 -14.21
CA TYR A 568 7.76 2.21 -13.68
C TYR A 568 8.80 1.41 -14.46
N GLY A 569 9.03 0.16 -14.11
CA GLY A 569 10.09 -0.68 -14.68
C GLY A 569 10.24 -0.62 -16.19
N GLY A 570 9.14 -0.79 -16.93
CA GLY A 570 9.11 -0.76 -18.39
C GLY A 570 9.52 0.56 -19.06
N ASP A 571 9.76 1.63 -18.28
CA ASP A 571 10.28 2.90 -18.82
C ASP A 571 11.80 2.91 -19.02
N TYR A 572 12.52 2.03 -18.32
CA TYR A 572 13.99 2.08 -18.24
C TYR A 572 14.69 0.84 -18.78
N GLY A 573 13.96 -0.17 -19.18
CA GLY A 573 14.57 -1.40 -19.63
C GLY A 573 13.60 -2.31 -20.36
N ARG A 574 14.14 -3.41 -20.90
CA ARG A 574 13.38 -4.45 -21.57
C ARG A 574 13.28 -5.68 -20.69
N TYR A 575 12.22 -6.43 -20.87
CA TYR A 575 12.19 -7.81 -20.41
C TYR A 575 13.44 -8.58 -20.93
N PRO A 576 14.14 -9.41 -20.10
CA PRO A 576 13.78 -9.82 -18.75
C PRO A 576 14.31 -8.89 -17.62
N ALA A 577 14.96 -7.78 -17.92
CA ALA A 577 15.46 -6.84 -16.91
C ALA A 577 14.38 -5.91 -16.34
N SER A 578 13.12 -6.05 -16.80
CA SER A 578 11.99 -5.27 -16.32
C SER A 578 10.70 -6.09 -16.30
N ASP A 579 9.94 -6.02 -15.21
CA ASP A 579 8.60 -6.55 -15.08
C ASP A 579 7.51 -5.47 -15.18
N ASN A 580 7.80 -4.40 -15.93
CA ASN A 580 6.91 -3.30 -16.30
C ASN A 580 6.25 -2.61 -15.07
N ASN A 581 4.92 -2.43 -15.09
CA ASN A 581 4.19 -1.74 -14.02
C ASN A 581 3.77 -2.66 -12.85
N PHE A 582 4.39 -3.83 -12.71
CA PHE A 582 4.06 -4.75 -11.62
C PHE A 582 4.48 -4.21 -10.23
N ASN A 583 5.28 -3.12 -10.20
CA ASN A 583 5.61 -2.36 -9.00
C ASN A 583 4.58 -1.27 -8.62
N CYS A 584 3.48 -1.13 -9.39
CA CYS A 584 2.43 -0.14 -9.12
C CYS A 584 1.20 -0.85 -8.54
N ASN A 585 1.28 -1.23 -7.27
CA ASN A 585 0.29 -2.04 -6.55
C ASN A 585 -0.04 -1.46 -5.17
N GLY A 586 0.16 -0.15 -5.00
CA GLY A 586 -0.14 0.57 -3.77
C GLY A 586 -1.61 0.93 -3.58
N ILE A 587 -2.04 0.96 -2.30
CA ILE A 587 -3.34 1.57 -1.95
C ILE A 587 -3.31 3.09 -2.06
N ILE A 588 -2.14 3.69 -2.17
CA ILE A 588 -1.93 5.12 -2.44
C ILE A 588 -0.95 5.33 -3.58
N ALA A 589 -1.09 6.45 -4.28
CA ALA A 589 -0.20 6.86 -5.36
C ALA A 589 1.21 7.22 -4.86
N PRO A 590 2.24 7.29 -5.75
CA PRO A 590 3.62 7.58 -5.35
C PRO A 590 3.78 8.93 -4.62
N ASP A 591 2.95 9.94 -4.95
CA ASP A 591 2.90 11.26 -4.31
C ASP A 591 2.14 11.25 -2.97
N ARG A 592 1.61 10.11 -2.55
CA ARG A 592 0.79 9.89 -1.35
C ARG A 592 -0.66 10.35 -1.46
N ARG A 593 -1.15 10.64 -2.65
CA ARG A 593 -2.59 10.80 -2.90
C ARG A 593 -3.28 9.44 -2.74
N LEU A 594 -4.45 9.44 -2.08
CA LEU A 594 -5.23 8.22 -1.89
C LEU A 594 -5.76 7.71 -3.24
N ASN A 595 -5.56 6.43 -3.53
CA ASN A 595 -6.25 5.76 -4.61
C ASN A 595 -7.72 5.48 -4.22
N PRO A 596 -8.67 5.33 -5.14
CA PRO A 596 -10.07 5.10 -4.79
C PRO A 596 -10.30 3.92 -3.85
N HIS A 597 -9.52 2.85 -4.00
CA HIS A 597 -9.60 1.68 -3.12
C HIS A 597 -9.06 1.91 -1.70
N ALA A 598 -8.28 2.96 -1.45
CA ALA A 598 -7.85 3.31 -0.08
C ALA A 598 -9.05 3.65 0.82
N TYR A 599 -10.10 4.26 0.26
CA TYR A 599 -11.32 4.58 1.02
C TYR A 599 -12.04 3.31 1.46
N GLU A 600 -12.10 2.28 0.60
CA GLU A 600 -12.67 0.97 0.93
C GLU A 600 -11.87 0.26 2.03
N VAL A 601 -10.52 0.35 1.99
CA VAL A 601 -9.65 -0.13 3.06
C VAL A 601 -9.97 0.57 4.37
N GLY A 602 -10.00 1.91 4.37
CA GLY A 602 -10.30 2.70 5.57
C GLY A 602 -11.68 2.39 6.15
N TYR A 603 -12.67 2.10 5.30
CA TYR A 603 -14.02 1.72 5.70
C TYR A 603 -14.03 0.35 6.41
N TYR A 604 -13.39 -0.69 5.84
CA TYR A 604 -13.38 -2.01 6.48
C TYR A 604 -12.43 -2.10 7.67
N TYR A 605 -11.45 -1.21 7.76
CA TYR A 605 -10.53 -1.13 8.90
C TYR A 605 -11.06 -0.28 10.07
N GLN A 606 -12.19 0.41 9.92
CA GLN A 606 -12.77 1.18 11.03
C GLN A 606 -13.11 0.29 12.24
N ASN A 607 -13.14 0.91 13.43
CA ASN A 607 -13.34 0.20 14.70
C ASN A 607 -14.71 0.45 15.35
N ILE A 608 -15.62 1.16 14.69
CA ILE A 608 -16.95 1.45 15.21
C ILE A 608 -17.97 1.07 14.16
N TRP A 609 -18.95 0.27 14.57
CA TRP A 609 -19.98 -0.25 13.69
C TRP A 609 -21.36 0.00 14.24
N VAL A 610 -22.30 0.32 13.38
CA VAL A 610 -23.72 0.49 13.71
C VAL A 610 -24.53 -0.67 13.14
N THR A 611 -25.51 -1.12 13.91
CA THR A 611 -26.56 -2.04 13.44
C THR A 611 -27.92 -1.38 13.63
N ASP A 612 -28.75 -1.39 12.59
CA ASP A 612 -30.14 -0.95 12.65
C ASP A 612 -30.94 -1.88 13.60
N LYS A 613 -31.52 -1.31 14.62
CA LYS A 613 -32.42 -2.00 15.59
C LYS A 613 -33.83 -1.43 15.55
N GLY A 614 -34.11 -0.56 14.61
CA GLY A 614 -35.32 0.20 14.44
C GLY A 614 -35.04 1.69 14.28
N LEU A 615 -34.26 2.05 13.25
CA LEU A 615 -33.88 3.45 12.99
C LEU A 615 -35.04 4.41 12.86
N LYS A 616 -36.20 3.95 12.32
CA LYS A 616 -37.44 4.75 12.26
C LYS A 616 -37.93 5.19 13.64
N ASP A 617 -37.62 4.41 14.67
CA ASP A 617 -37.87 4.71 16.07
C ASP A 617 -36.69 5.33 16.80
N GLY A 618 -35.66 5.74 16.07
CA GLY A 618 -34.43 6.32 16.60
C GLY A 618 -33.52 5.30 17.27
N MET A 619 -33.74 3.99 17.07
CA MET A 619 -33.05 2.93 17.80
C MET A 619 -31.98 2.27 16.92
N PHE A 620 -30.72 2.21 17.47
CA PHE A 620 -29.58 1.59 16.82
C PHE A 620 -28.59 1.04 17.85
N GLU A 621 -27.82 0.04 17.46
CA GLU A 621 -26.77 -0.55 18.29
C GLU A 621 -25.40 -0.11 17.79
N VAL A 622 -24.53 0.35 18.68
CA VAL A 622 -23.12 0.66 18.39
C VAL A 622 -22.26 -0.47 18.93
N PHE A 623 -21.38 -1.00 18.08
CA PHE A 623 -20.34 -1.95 18.42
C PHE A 623 -18.99 -1.26 18.43
N ASN A 624 -18.25 -1.35 19.52
CA ASN A 624 -16.88 -0.93 19.68
C ASN A 624 -15.94 -2.11 19.36
N GLU A 625 -15.32 -2.12 18.20
CA GLU A 625 -14.37 -3.17 17.77
C GLU A 625 -12.94 -2.94 18.33
N HIS A 626 -12.68 -1.83 19.04
CA HIS A 626 -11.41 -1.65 19.74
C HIS A 626 -11.23 -2.72 20.84
N PHE A 627 -9.97 -3.07 21.10
CA PHE A 627 -9.63 -4.06 22.13
C PHE A 627 -9.21 -3.43 23.45
N PHE A 628 -8.84 -2.15 23.47
CA PHE A 628 -8.24 -1.48 24.62
C PHE A 628 -8.91 -0.14 24.97
N THR A 629 -9.57 0.52 24.04
CA THR A 629 -10.16 1.85 24.27
C THR A 629 -11.68 1.83 24.26
N SER A 630 -12.30 2.60 25.21
CA SER A 630 -13.74 2.88 25.20
C SER A 630 -14.09 3.94 24.16
N LEU A 631 -15.40 4.14 23.94
CA LEU A 631 -15.91 5.22 23.10
C LEU A 631 -16.32 6.47 23.89
N ASP A 632 -15.87 6.64 25.15
CA ASP A 632 -16.30 7.73 26.02
C ASP A 632 -15.89 9.13 25.51
N ASP A 633 -14.84 9.20 24.70
CA ASP A 633 -14.34 10.40 24.02
C ASP A 633 -14.84 10.55 22.57
N VAL A 634 -15.75 9.68 22.14
CA VAL A 634 -16.28 9.68 20.77
C VAL A 634 -17.66 10.35 20.74
N LYS A 635 -17.85 11.21 19.75
CA LYS A 635 -19.13 11.85 19.43
C LYS A 635 -19.69 11.23 18.17
N LEU A 636 -20.95 10.78 18.23
CA LEU A 636 -21.74 10.42 17.05
C LEU A 636 -22.39 11.67 16.50
N VAL A 637 -22.28 11.87 15.20
CA VAL A 637 -23.04 12.85 14.42
C VAL A 637 -23.90 12.06 13.42
N TRP A 638 -25.20 12.32 13.38
CA TRP A 638 -26.08 11.75 12.35
C TRP A 638 -26.61 12.85 11.43
N LYS A 639 -26.89 12.47 10.19
CA LYS A 639 -27.46 13.34 9.16
C LYS A 639 -28.58 12.65 8.43
N VAL A 640 -29.68 13.36 8.22
CA VAL A 640 -30.88 12.94 7.45
C VAL A 640 -31.30 14.10 6.57
N LYS A 641 -31.16 13.98 5.26
CA LYS A 641 -31.39 15.11 4.33
C LYS A 641 -30.59 16.35 4.79
N LYS A 642 -31.26 17.48 5.06
CA LYS A 642 -30.64 18.73 5.56
C LYS A 642 -30.56 18.83 7.09
N HIS A 643 -31.08 17.83 7.80
CA HIS A 643 -31.12 17.81 9.27
C HIS A 643 -29.92 17.03 9.83
N SER A 644 -29.40 17.46 10.95
CA SER A 644 -28.33 16.76 11.67
C SER A 644 -28.54 16.86 13.18
N GLY A 645 -28.01 15.89 13.88
CA GLY A 645 -27.96 15.90 15.33
C GLY A 645 -26.69 15.21 15.80
N SER A 646 -26.44 15.25 17.10
CA SER A 646 -25.26 14.60 17.66
C SER A 646 -25.49 14.16 19.09
N MET A 647 -24.78 13.09 19.49
CA MET A 647 -24.80 12.58 20.84
C MET A 647 -23.44 11.97 21.22
N ALA A 648 -23.18 11.86 22.53
CA ALA A 648 -22.04 11.10 23.03
C ALA A 648 -22.36 9.60 22.99
N VAL A 649 -21.39 8.77 22.62
CA VAL A 649 -21.51 7.31 22.67
C VAL A 649 -20.83 6.70 23.88
N SER A 650 -21.01 7.32 25.05
CA SER A 650 -20.40 6.91 26.31
C SER A 650 -20.93 5.56 26.84
N GLY A 651 -20.09 4.88 27.60
CA GLY A 651 -20.39 3.59 28.21
C GLY A 651 -20.40 2.42 27.22
N VAL A 652 -19.61 2.53 26.12
CA VAL A 652 -19.33 1.41 25.22
C VAL A 652 -17.86 1.06 25.36
N GLY A 653 -17.58 0.10 26.20
CA GLY A 653 -16.22 -0.41 26.45
C GLY A 653 -15.66 -1.20 25.24
N PRO A 654 -14.36 -1.59 25.32
CA PRO A 654 -13.74 -2.43 24.29
C PRO A 654 -14.54 -3.72 24.05
N GLN A 655 -14.73 -4.09 22.79
CA GLN A 655 -15.47 -5.27 22.33
C GLN A 655 -16.93 -5.35 22.83
N GLN A 656 -17.51 -4.22 23.26
CA GLN A 656 -18.88 -4.18 23.75
C GLN A 656 -19.84 -3.62 22.69
N ARG A 657 -21.11 -3.98 22.88
CA ARG A 657 -22.27 -3.49 22.12
C ARG A 657 -23.21 -2.76 23.05
N LYS A 658 -23.78 -1.66 22.59
CA LYS A 658 -24.80 -0.92 23.32
C LYS A 658 -25.83 -0.36 22.38
N THR A 659 -27.10 -0.58 22.74
CA THR A 659 -28.23 0.03 22.00
C THR A 659 -28.50 1.44 22.55
N PHE A 660 -28.67 2.36 21.63
CA PHE A 660 -29.03 3.75 21.88
C PHE A 660 -30.43 4.04 21.32
N VAL A 661 -31.12 4.97 21.96
CA VAL A 661 -32.34 5.56 21.45
C VAL A 661 -32.14 7.07 21.40
N ASP A 662 -32.21 7.63 20.18
CA ASP A 662 -32.10 9.07 19.94
C ASP A 662 -33.46 9.64 19.57
N GLU A 663 -34.10 10.31 20.52
CA GLU A 663 -35.43 10.91 20.32
C GLU A 663 -35.42 12.03 19.27
N GLN A 664 -34.31 12.76 19.12
CA GLN A 664 -34.17 13.79 18.08
C GLN A 664 -34.09 13.16 16.68
N LEU A 665 -33.34 12.05 16.52
CA LEU A 665 -33.32 11.28 15.29
C LEU A 665 -34.70 10.72 14.93
N LYS A 666 -35.37 10.11 15.90
CA LYS A 666 -36.73 9.58 15.76
C LYS A 666 -37.72 10.64 15.26
N GLN A 667 -37.78 11.79 15.95
CA GLN A 667 -38.67 12.89 15.59
C GLN A 667 -38.33 13.48 14.21
N THR A 668 -37.05 13.54 13.88
CA THR A 668 -36.56 14.01 12.59
C THR A 668 -36.98 13.06 11.48
N LEU A 669 -36.74 11.77 11.67
CA LEU A 669 -37.13 10.74 10.70
C LEU A 669 -38.64 10.70 10.49
N SER A 670 -39.45 10.75 11.56
CA SER A 670 -40.92 10.79 11.45
C SER A 670 -41.37 11.96 10.56
N ARG A 671 -40.85 13.17 10.83
CA ARG A 671 -41.18 14.36 10.03
C ARG A 671 -40.70 14.26 8.58
N VAL A 672 -39.50 13.77 8.37
CA VAL A 672 -38.91 13.63 7.02
C VAL A 672 -39.71 12.63 6.20
N LEU A 673 -40.07 11.47 6.76
CA LEU A 673 -40.84 10.43 6.09
C LEU A 673 -42.26 10.89 5.75
N GLU A 674 -42.90 11.70 6.62
CA GLU A 674 -44.20 12.28 6.33
C GLU A 674 -44.17 13.28 5.15
N HIS A 675 -43.13 14.15 5.11
CA HIS A 675 -43.04 15.20 4.09
C HIS A 675 -42.40 14.70 2.77
N HIS A 676 -41.70 13.56 2.82
CA HIS A 676 -40.95 12.99 1.70
C HIS A 676 -41.35 11.53 1.42
N ALA A 677 -42.64 11.25 1.40
CA ALA A 677 -43.23 9.90 1.29
C ALA A 677 -42.76 9.12 0.05
N ASN A 678 -42.39 9.81 -1.02
CA ASN A 678 -41.89 9.20 -2.27
C ASN A 678 -40.38 9.36 -2.51
N ASP A 679 -39.65 10.06 -1.60
CA ASP A 679 -38.24 10.28 -1.72
C ASP A 679 -37.46 9.15 -1.05
N GLU A 680 -36.25 8.90 -1.53
CA GLU A 680 -35.27 8.09 -0.77
C GLU A 680 -34.83 8.84 0.48
N VAL A 681 -34.80 8.14 1.61
CA VAL A 681 -34.32 8.69 2.89
C VAL A 681 -33.19 7.83 3.42
N CYS A 682 -32.01 8.41 3.52
CA CYS A 682 -30.83 7.81 4.13
C CYS A 682 -30.54 8.47 5.49
N VAL A 683 -30.00 7.67 6.40
CA VAL A 683 -29.35 8.13 7.64
C VAL A 683 -27.85 7.87 7.51
N GLU A 684 -27.07 8.92 7.65
CA GLU A 684 -25.62 8.84 7.71
C GLU A 684 -25.17 8.99 9.17
N PHE A 685 -24.29 8.09 9.60
CA PHE A 685 -23.61 8.18 10.88
C PHE A 685 -22.12 8.47 10.66
N ALA A 686 -21.59 9.45 11.38
CA ALA A 686 -20.16 9.73 11.46
C ALA A 686 -19.74 9.77 12.93
N PHE A 687 -18.70 9.02 13.26
CA PHE A 687 -18.10 9.02 14.59
C PHE A 687 -16.84 9.88 14.55
N THR A 688 -16.76 10.85 15.47
CA THR A 688 -15.63 11.77 15.54
C THR A 688 -14.91 11.64 16.87
N ARG A 689 -13.58 11.64 16.81
CA ARG A 689 -12.67 11.75 17.96
C ARG A 689 -11.74 12.92 17.72
N GLN A 690 -11.71 13.91 18.62
CA GLN A 690 -10.93 15.15 18.45
C GLN A 690 -11.17 15.82 17.08
N ASP A 691 -12.45 15.94 16.71
CA ASP A 691 -12.94 16.52 15.44
C ASP A 691 -12.51 15.76 14.15
N GLN A 692 -11.85 14.62 14.28
CA GLN A 692 -11.54 13.75 13.13
C GLN A 692 -12.57 12.62 13.01
N VAL A 693 -13.04 12.37 11.80
CA VAL A 693 -13.93 11.23 11.51
C VAL A 693 -13.13 9.94 11.58
N VAL A 694 -13.51 9.05 12.49
CA VAL A 694 -12.85 7.76 12.74
C VAL A 694 -13.66 6.56 12.25
N ALA A 695 -14.96 6.75 12.01
CA ALA A 695 -15.83 5.76 11.38
C ALA A 695 -17.07 6.41 10.78
N ARG A 696 -17.64 5.78 9.76
CA ARG A 696 -18.89 6.25 9.13
C ARG A 696 -19.69 5.09 8.53
N GLN A 697 -21.00 5.21 8.55
CA GLN A 697 -21.93 4.27 7.89
C GLN A 697 -23.16 4.99 7.38
N GLN A 698 -23.80 4.43 6.37
CA GLN A 698 -25.08 4.92 5.83
C GLN A 698 -26.11 3.80 5.82
N PHE A 699 -27.36 4.14 6.14
CA PHE A 699 -28.52 3.24 6.09
C PHE A 699 -29.63 3.84 5.25
N ILE A 700 -30.23 3.05 4.37
CA ILE A 700 -31.42 3.42 3.60
C ILE A 700 -32.64 3.09 4.45
N VAL A 701 -33.31 4.11 4.97
CA VAL A 701 -34.55 3.94 5.79
C VAL A 701 -35.80 3.88 4.92
N GLN A 702 -35.76 4.59 3.80
CA GLN A 702 -36.82 4.54 2.76
C GLN A 702 -36.12 4.44 1.39
N PRO A 703 -36.36 3.37 0.61
CA PRO A 703 -35.72 3.17 -0.68
C PRO A 703 -36.23 4.15 -1.73
N TYR A 704 -35.37 4.40 -2.74
CA TYR A 704 -35.74 5.15 -3.94
C TYR A 704 -36.85 4.44 -4.73
N GLN A 705 -37.82 5.20 -5.23
CA GLN A 705 -38.90 4.69 -6.08
C GLN A 705 -38.51 4.89 -7.55
N PHE A 706 -37.94 3.85 -8.15
CA PHE A 706 -37.60 3.90 -9.56
C PHE A 706 -38.85 4.05 -10.43
N PRO A 707 -38.80 4.89 -11.49
CA PRO A 707 -39.95 5.05 -12.39
C PRO A 707 -40.19 3.76 -13.17
N SER A 708 -41.45 3.48 -13.45
CA SER A 708 -41.83 2.31 -14.26
C SER A 708 -41.45 2.43 -15.75
N LEU A 709 -41.04 3.61 -16.20
CA LEU A 709 -40.73 3.95 -17.60
C LEU A 709 -41.78 3.43 -18.58
N THR A 710 -43.05 3.66 -18.23
CA THR A 710 -44.20 3.18 -19.04
C THR A 710 -44.22 3.88 -20.39
N VAL A 711 -44.26 3.10 -21.47
CA VAL A 711 -44.41 3.58 -22.83
C VAL A 711 -45.82 4.03 -23.05
N LYS A 712 -46.03 5.31 -23.41
CA LYS A 712 -47.30 5.83 -23.85
C LYS A 712 -47.32 5.81 -25.38
N GLN A 713 -48.20 4.97 -25.97
CA GLN A 713 -48.41 4.99 -27.40
C GLN A 713 -49.03 6.34 -27.81
N ALA A 714 -48.46 7.00 -28.78
CA ALA A 714 -48.87 8.29 -29.28
C ALA A 714 -48.39 8.48 -30.71
N LYS A 715 -49.12 9.25 -31.49
CA LYS A 715 -48.64 9.70 -32.79
C LYS A 715 -47.68 10.86 -32.57
N VAL A 716 -46.48 10.74 -33.09
CA VAL A 716 -45.47 11.79 -33.16
C VAL A 716 -45.16 12.11 -34.62
N GLU A 717 -44.53 13.25 -34.87
CA GLU A 717 -44.04 13.56 -36.23
C GLU A 717 -43.00 12.51 -36.65
N THR A 718 -43.30 11.86 -37.81
CA THR A 718 -42.45 10.74 -38.28
C THR A 718 -42.07 10.98 -39.73
N GLU A 719 -40.78 10.86 -39.99
CA GLU A 719 -40.20 10.84 -41.35
C GLU A 719 -39.49 9.51 -41.56
N GLU A 720 -39.84 8.74 -42.58
CA GLU A 720 -39.21 7.47 -42.88
C GLU A 720 -38.66 7.50 -44.32
N THR A 721 -37.38 7.13 -44.43
CA THR A 721 -36.63 7.03 -45.68
C THR A 721 -36.14 5.62 -45.93
N LYS A 722 -35.38 5.40 -46.99
CA LYS A 722 -34.70 4.11 -47.21
C LYS A 722 -33.56 3.88 -46.22
N SER A 723 -32.96 4.96 -45.65
CA SER A 723 -31.73 4.91 -44.83
C SER A 723 -31.99 5.14 -43.35
N TYR A 724 -33.05 5.85 -42.98
CA TYR A 724 -33.30 6.18 -41.59
C TYR A 724 -34.81 6.33 -41.27
N ILE A 725 -35.13 6.31 -39.98
CA ILE A 725 -36.42 6.67 -39.39
C ILE A 725 -36.14 7.80 -38.40
N LYS A 726 -36.88 8.92 -38.56
CA LYS A 726 -36.78 10.11 -37.69
C LYS A 726 -38.10 10.31 -36.97
N LEU A 727 -38.05 10.55 -35.67
CA LEU A 727 -39.16 10.91 -34.82
C LEU A 727 -38.93 12.29 -34.19
N THR A 728 -40.00 13.12 -34.15
CA THR A 728 -39.91 14.44 -33.49
C THR A 728 -41.11 14.66 -32.57
N ALA A 729 -40.87 15.08 -31.33
CA ALA A 729 -41.86 15.44 -30.34
C ALA A 729 -41.31 16.46 -29.33
N ALA A 730 -42.11 17.47 -28.97
CA ALA A 730 -41.76 18.44 -27.91
C ALA A 730 -40.30 18.98 -27.99
N GLY A 731 -39.87 19.36 -29.19
CA GLY A 731 -38.50 19.91 -29.39
C GLY A 731 -37.37 18.88 -29.37
N THR A 732 -37.64 17.59 -29.18
CA THR A 732 -36.64 16.52 -29.30
C THR A 732 -36.78 15.85 -30.64
N THR A 733 -35.67 15.73 -31.39
CA THR A 733 -35.60 15.00 -32.66
C THR A 733 -34.63 13.83 -32.50
N MET A 734 -35.09 12.63 -32.86
CA MET A 734 -34.30 11.40 -32.82
C MET A 734 -34.31 10.74 -34.19
N THR A 735 -33.12 10.36 -34.72
CA THR A 735 -33.00 9.58 -35.95
C THR A 735 -32.32 8.24 -35.66
N VAL A 736 -32.89 7.16 -36.21
CA VAL A 736 -32.31 5.81 -36.14
C VAL A 736 -31.95 5.35 -37.55
N GLY A 737 -30.70 4.97 -37.76
CA GLY A 737 -30.23 4.41 -39.04
C GLY A 737 -30.76 3.00 -39.25
N LYS A 738 -31.35 2.73 -40.43
CA LYS A 738 -31.96 1.40 -40.71
C LYS A 738 -30.92 0.30 -40.90
N TRP A 739 -29.72 0.67 -41.30
CA TRP A 739 -28.64 -0.29 -41.48
C TRP A 739 -27.81 -0.55 -40.20
N SER A 740 -27.76 0.43 -39.28
CA SER A 740 -27.09 0.31 -37.97
C SER A 740 -28.03 -0.20 -36.88
N GLY A 741 -29.32 0.17 -36.93
CA GLY A 741 -30.28 -0.05 -35.86
C GLY A 741 -30.03 0.86 -34.66
N MET A 742 -29.19 1.92 -34.79
CA MET A 742 -28.75 2.80 -33.68
C MET A 742 -29.29 4.21 -33.85
N ILE A 743 -29.42 4.94 -32.71
CA ILE A 743 -29.66 6.37 -32.72
C ILE A 743 -28.37 7.05 -33.20
N ASP A 744 -28.40 7.58 -34.42
CA ASP A 744 -27.25 8.25 -35.04
C ASP A 744 -27.41 9.80 -35.10
N TYR A 745 -28.55 10.32 -34.60
CA TYR A 745 -28.76 11.73 -34.35
C TYR A 745 -29.76 11.94 -33.23
N LEU A 746 -29.44 12.87 -32.35
CA LEU A 746 -30.31 13.31 -31.25
C LEU A 746 -30.10 14.81 -31.04
N ASP A 747 -31.19 15.61 -31.13
CA ASP A 747 -31.18 17.02 -30.76
C ASP A 747 -32.26 17.39 -29.76
N VAL A 748 -32.05 18.48 -29.05
CA VAL A 748 -33.00 19.10 -28.16
C VAL A 748 -33.11 20.58 -28.52
N ASP A 749 -34.31 21.01 -28.96
CA ASP A 749 -34.59 22.38 -29.43
C ASP A 749 -33.58 22.86 -30.50
N GLY A 750 -33.19 21.97 -31.43
CA GLY A 750 -32.25 22.23 -32.53
C GLY A 750 -30.77 22.25 -32.08
N GLN A 751 -30.47 21.90 -30.87
CA GLN A 751 -29.07 21.75 -30.38
C GLN A 751 -28.67 20.28 -30.41
N PRO A 752 -27.61 19.87 -31.15
CA PRO A 752 -27.12 18.50 -31.20
C PRO A 752 -26.60 18.03 -29.81
N MET A 753 -27.02 16.85 -29.40
CA MET A 753 -26.58 16.19 -28.17
C MET A 753 -25.46 15.19 -28.42
N LEU A 754 -25.22 14.80 -29.68
CA LEU A 754 -24.18 13.88 -30.09
C LEU A 754 -23.12 14.61 -30.94
N VAL A 755 -21.88 14.19 -30.81
CA VAL A 755 -20.80 14.59 -31.72
C VAL A 755 -21.17 14.14 -33.14
N ASP A 756 -20.84 14.97 -34.18
CA ASP A 756 -21.17 14.67 -35.57
C ASP A 756 -20.71 13.26 -35.97
N ARG A 757 -21.59 12.53 -36.66
CA ARG A 757 -21.39 11.14 -37.11
C ARG A 757 -21.18 10.10 -36.01
N GLN A 758 -21.46 10.43 -34.74
CA GLN A 758 -21.43 9.46 -33.64
C GLN A 758 -22.85 8.97 -33.34
N SER A 759 -22.94 7.74 -32.85
CA SER A 759 -24.21 7.10 -32.51
C SER A 759 -24.25 6.68 -31.03
N ILE A 760 -25.44 6.54 -30.50
CA ILE A 760 -25.64 5.85 -29.23
C ILE A 760 -25.59 4.35 -29.51
N THR A 761 -24.56 3.68 -29.01
CA THR A 761 -24.27 2.27 -29.34
C THR A 761 -24.28 1.36 -28.13
N PRO A 762 -24.66 0.10 -28.30
CA PRO A 762 -24.46 -0.92 -27.26
C PRO A 762 -23.00 -1.04 -26.88
N GLU A 763 -22.76 -1.27 -25.59
CA GLU A 763 -21.42 -1.44 -25.05
C GLU A 763 -21.30 -2.72 -24.23
N PHE A 764 -20.21 -3.47 -24.45
CA PHE A 764 -19.90 -4.74 -23.76
C PHE A 764 -18.47 -4.81 -23.28
N TRP A 765 -17.67 -3.74 -23.51
CA TRP A 765 -16.23 -3.69 -23.28
C TRP A 765 -15.84 -2.55 -22.35
N ARG A 766 -14.85 -2.79 -21.49
CA ARG A 766 -14.16 -1.73 -20.73
C ARG A 766 -12.68 -1.69 -21.11
N ALA A 767 -12.00 -0.59 -20.83
CA ALA A 767 -10.55 -0.54 -20.86
C ALA A 767 -10.00 -1.50 -19.79
N PRO A 768 -9.30 -2.59 -20.16
CA PRO A 768 -8.93 -3.62 -19.20
C PRO A 768 -8.06 -3.09 -18.06
N THR A 769 -8.40 -3.47 -16.84
CA THR A 769 -7.61 -3.20 -15.64
C THR A 769 -6.35 -4.07 -15.62
N ASP A 770 -5.42 -3.79 -14.69
CA ASP A 770 -4.26 -4.65 -14.50
C ASP A 770 -4.66 -6.09 -14.12
N ASN A 771 -5.70 -6.24 -13.28
CA ASN A 771 -6.26 -7.56 -12.95
C ASN A 771 -6.85 -8.28 -14.17
N ASP A 772 -7.55 -7.57 -15.05
CA ASP A 772 -8.08 -8.13 -16.30
C ASP A 772 -6.95 -8.66 -17.18
N TYR A 773 -5.85 -7.90 -17.33
CA TYR A 773 -4.66 -8.34 -18.07
C TYR A 773 -4.00 -9.56 -17.42
N GLY A 774 -3.84 -9.57 -16.11
CA GLY A 774 -3.27 -10.69 -15.38
C GLY A 774 -4.06 -11.98 -15.54
N ALA A 775 -5.39 -11.88 -15.56
CA ALA A 775 -6.29 -13.01 -15.82
C ALA A 775 -6.53 -13.29 -17.33
N ARG A 776 -5.91 -12.52 -18.22
CA ARG A 776 -6.04 -12.59 -19.69
C ARG A 776 -7.49 -12.42 -20.17
N LEU A 777 -8.29 -11.62 -19.45
CA LEU A 777 -9.70 -11.42 -19.79
C LEU A 777 -9.86 -10.62 -21.08
N GLN A 778 -8.96 -9.70 -21.39
CA GLN A 778 -8.93 -8.96 -22.66
C GLN A 778 -8.80 -9.88 -23.88
N GLN A 779 -8.18 -11.06 -23.71
CA GLN A 779 -8.11 -12.07 -24.78
C GLN A 779 -9.34 -12.96 -24.79
N ARG A 780 -9.79 -13.38 -23.60
CA ARG A 780 -10.94 -14.29 -23.45
C ARG A 780 -12.26 -13.65 -23.90
N PHE A 781 -12.43 -12.35 -23.65
CA PHE A 781 -13.64 -11.61 -23.98
C PHE A 781 -13.50 -10.78 -25.27
N ALA A 782 -12.42 -10.97 -26.05
CA ALA A 782 -12.11 -10.17 -27.24
C ALA A 782 -13.25 -10.07 -28.26
N ALA A 783 -14.08 -11.12 -28.39
CA ALA A 783 -15.24 -11.13 -29.27
C ALA A 783 -16.29 -10.03 -28.91
N TRP A 784 -16.31 -9.57 -27.67
CA TRP A 784 -17.23 -8.55 -27.16
C TRP A 784 -16.72 -7.12 -27.38
N LYS A 785 -15.44 -6.93 -27.72
CA LYS A 785 -14.88 -5.59 -27.96
C LYS A 785 -15.51 -4.92 -29.18
N MET A 786 -15.70 -5.67 -30.25
CA MET A 786 -16.35 -5.21 -31.49
C MET A 786 -17.18 -6.37 -32.08
N PRO A 787 -18.28 -6.73 -31.46
CA PRO A 787 -19.10 -7.82 -31.98
C PRO A 787 -19.71 -7.42 -33.32
N GLN A 788 -19.74 -8.36 -34.27
CA GLN A 788 -20.39 -8.13 -35.53
C GLN A 788 -21.89 -7.97 -35.30
N MET A 789 -22.49 -6.86 -35.76
CA MET A 789 -23.91 -6.57 -35.65
C MET A 789 -24.50 -6.52 -37.05
N LYS A 790 -25.48 -7.39 -37.32
CA LYS A 790 -26.22 -7.44 -38.60
C LYS A 790 -27.67 -7.13 -38.34
N VAL A 791 -28.16 -6.01 -38.85
CA VAL A 791 -29.55 -5.63 -38.72
C VAL A 791 -30.41 -6.56 -39.56
N GLU A 792 -31.31 -7.32 -38.93
CA GLU A 792 -32.31 -8.19 -39.56
C GLU A 792 -33.57 -7.38 -39.99
N SER A 793 -33.97 -6.42 -39.13
CA SER A 793 -35.07 -5.53 -39.40
C SER A 793 -34.96 -4.25 -38.55
N CYS A 794 -35.43 -3.14 -39.10
CA CYS A 794 -35.60 -1.86 -38.39
C CYS A 794 -36.93 -1.24 -38.87
N THR A 795 -37.93 -1.19 -37.97
CA THR A 795 -39.28 -0.78 -38.31
C THR A 795 -39.81 0.22 -37.29
N ALA A 796 -40.72 1.11 -37.74
CA ALA A 796 -41.42 2.04 -36.86
C ALA A 796 -42.92 1.69 -36.74
N SER A 797 -43.45 1.94 -35.56
CA SER A 797 -44.91 1.95 -35.29
C SER A 797 -45.21 3.04 -34.28
N ASP A 798 -46.08 4.00 -34.66
CA ASP A 798 -46.40 5.16 -33.87
C ASP A 798 -45.14 5.97 -33.44
N ASN A 799 -44.82 6.01 -32.15
CA ASN A 799 -43.68 6.71 -31.57
C ASN A 799 -42.52 5.76 -31.22
N GLN A 800 -42.54 4.52 -31.73
CA GLN A 800 -41.58 3.48 -31.40
C GLN A 800 -40.82 2.98 -32.64
N ILE A 801 -39.49 2.78 -32.51
CA ILE A 801 -38.64 2.14 -33.50
C ILE A 801 -38.06 0.89 -32.87
N VAL A 802 -38.16 -0.25 -33.59
CA VAL A 802 -37.61 -1.53 -33.17
C VAL A 802 -36.61 -2.03 -34.19
N ALA A 803 -35.34 -2.23 -33.74
CA ALA A 803 -34.27 -2.85 -34.51
C ALA A 803 -33.93 -4.24 -33.94
N LYS A 804 -33.98 -5.28 -34.81
CA LYS A 804 -33.53 -6.62 -34.48
C LYS A 804 -32.19 -6.87 -35.13
N ILE A 805 -31.22 -7.33 -34.36
CA ILE A 805 -29.83 -7.41 -34.73
C ILE A 805 -29.30 -8.80 -34.40
N ASP A 806 -28.72 -9.47 -35.39
CA ASP A 806 -27.99 -10.71 -35.19
C ASP A 806 -26.51 -10.42 -34.84
N MET A 807 -26.00 -11.09 -33.81
CA MET A 807 -24.62 -10.93 -33.33
C MET A 807 -23.88 -12.29 -33.42
N PRO A 808 -23.51 -12.73 -34.62
CA PRO A 808 -23.02 -14.08 -34.85
C PRO A 808 -21.67 -14.37 -34.15
N THR A 809 -20.80 -13.38 -33.98
CA THR A 809 -19.50 -13.57 -33.34
C THR A 809 -19.59 -13.94 -31.86
N VAL A 810 -20.64 -13.50 -31.20
CA VAL A 810 -20.90 -13.77 -29.78
C VAL A 810 -22.11 -14.70 -29.56
N LYS A 811 -22.70 -15.20 -30.65
CA LYS A 811 -23.88 -16.11 -30.64
C LYS A 811 -25.02 -15.57 -29.83
N ALA A 812 -25.46 -14.33 -30.11
CA ALA A 812 -26.56 -13.69 -29.45
C ALA A 812 -27.44 -12.91 -30.45
N LYS A 813 -28.66 -12.61 -30.06
CA LYS A 813 -29.53 -11.64 -30.71
C LYS A 813 -29.74 -10.43 -29.82
N LEU A 814 -29.73 -9.24 -30.42
CA LEU A 814 -29.96 -8.00 -29.75
C LEU A 814 -31.22 -7.35 -30.34
N THR A 815 -32.15 -6.98 -29.47
CA THR A 815 -33.30 -6.17 -29.85
C THR A 815 -33.17 -4.79 -29.20
N MET A 816 -33.13 -3.76 -30.03
CA MET A 816 -33.12 -2.35 -29.59
C MET A 816 -34.52 -1.76 -29.83
N THR A 817 -35.11 -1.19 -28.80
CA THR A 817 -36.40 -0.50 -28.89
C THR A 817 -36.20 0.94 -28.41
N TYR A 818 -36.53 1.89 -29.26
CA TYR A 818 -36.47 3.32 -28.98
C TYR A 818 -37.87 3.91 -29.03
N THR A 819 -38.33 4.56 -27.97
CA THR A 819 -39.64 5.17 -27.89
C THR A 819 -39.49 6.65 -27.59
N LEU A 820 -39.91 7.52 -28.52
CA LEU A 820 -39.99 8.95 -28.29
C LEU A 820 -41.31 9.28 -27.64
N GLN A 821 -41.30 9.70 -26.38
CA GLN A 821 -42.50 10.11 -25.66
C GLN A 821 -43.03 11.46 -26.14
N PRO A 822 -44.35 11.74 -26.00
CA PRO A 822 -44.90 13.08 -26.30
C PRO A 822 -44.24 14.22 -25.51
N SER A 823 -43.61 13.93 -24.38
CA SER A 823 -42.83 14.87 -23.56
C SER A 823 -41.44 15.20 -24.12
N GLY A 824 -40.97 14.48 -25.15
CA GLY A 824 -39.64 14.59 -25.71
C GLY A 824 -38.58 13.69 -25.05
N GLU A 825 -39.01 12.85 -24.09
CA GLU A 825 -38.12 11.83 -23.52
C GLU A 825 -37.92 10.66 -24.49
N VAL A 826 -36.73 10.08 -24.53
CA VAL A 826 -36.47 8.84 -25.29
C VAL A 826 -36.26 7.68 -24.32
N ILE A 827 -37.15 6.68 -24.40
CA ILE A 827 -36.99 5.43 -23.65
C ILE A 827 -36.20 4.47 -24.54
N VAL A 828 -35.09 3.99 -24.03
CA VAL A 828 -34.22 3.00 -24.68
C VAL A 828 -34.38 1.67 -23.95
N ARG A 829 -34.71 0.61 -24.69
CA ARG A 829 -34.72 -0.76 -24.18
C ARG A 829 -33.80 -1.64 -25.01
N GLN A 830 -32.82 -2.23 -24.33
CA GLN A 830 -31.82 -3.14 -24.91
C GLN A 830 -32.05 -4.55 -24.37
N GLN A 831 -32.34 -5.48 -25.27
CA GLN A 831 -32.61 -6.88 -24.90
C GLN A 831 -31.61 -7.78 -25.62
N LEU A 832 -30.84 -8.56 -24.84
CA LEU A 832 -29.89 -9.55 -25.36
C LEU A 832 -30.40 -10.96 -25.09
N GLU A 833 -30.43 -11.79 -26.12
CA GLU A 833 -30.84 -13.19 -26.04
C GLU A 833 -29.74 -14.10 -26.60
N PRO A 834 -29.16 -15.01 -25.78
CA PRO A 834 -28.18 -15.98 -26.24
C PRO A 834 -28.77 -16.93 -27.28
N GLN A 835 -27.91 -17.38 -28.22
CA GLN A 835 -28.26 -18.36 -29.26
C GLN A 835 -27.36 -19.61 -29.10
N GLY A 836 -27.86 -20.67 -28.45
CA GLY A 836 -27.13 -21.90 -28.20
C GLY A 836 -26.44 -22.01 -26.85
N GLU A 837 -25.40 -22.84 -26.74
CA GLU A 837 -24.67 -23.00 -25.48
C GLU A 837 -23.86 -21.74 -25.11
N THR A 838 -24.05 -21.27 -23.88
CA THR A 838 -23.44 -20.04 -23.35
C THR A 838 -22.45 -20.33 -22.21
N LYS A 839 -22.17 -21.61 -21.95
CA LYS A 839 -21.22 -21.99 -20.89
C LYS A 839 -19.86 -21.35 -21.12
N ASP A 840 -19.32 -20.73 -20.07
CA ASP A 840 -18.00 -20.10 -20.06
C ASP A 840 -17.86 -18.87 -20.99
N GLN A 841 -18.95 -18.19 -21.33
CA GLN A 841 -18.93 -16.91 -22.04
C GLN A 841 -19.31 -15.78 -21.08
N TRP A 842 -18.47 -14.71 -21.07
CA TRP A 842 -18.56 -13.59 -20.15
C TRP A 842 -18.28 -12.29 -20.91
N MET A 843 -18.78 -11.15 -20.38
CA MET A 843 -18.52 -9.81 -20.90
C MET A 843 -18.12 -8.86 -19.77
N PHE A 844 -17.48 -7.74 -20.10
CA PHE A 844 -17.09 -6.75 -19.11
C PHE A 844 -18.25 -5.83 -18.68
N ARG A 845 -19.11 -5.45 -19.63
CA ARG A 845 -20.23 -4.52 -19.42
C ARG A 845 -21.46 -4.97 -20.16
N TYR A 846 -22.61 -4.46 -19.72
CA TYR A 846 -23.85 -4.49 -20.46
C TYR A 846 -24.55 -3.14 -20.33
N GLY A 847 -24.60 -2.38 -21.43
CA GLY A 847 -25.17 -1.05 -21.46
C GLY A 847 -25.02 -0.35 -22.81
N MET A 848 -25.06 0.97 -22.78
CA MET A 848 -24.94 1.86 -23.92
C MET A 848 -23.87 2.92 -23.69
N GLN A 849 -23.26 3.42 -24.78
CA GLN A 849 -22.33 4.53 -24.77
C GLN A 849 -22.72 5.60 -25.81
N LEU A 850 -22.34 6.84 -25.53
CA LEU A 850 -22.53 7.97 -26.46
C LEU A 850 -21.42 9.02 -26.28
N GLN A 851 -21.22 9.83 -27.31
CA GLN A 851 -20.28 10.93 -27.30
C GLN A 851 -21.03 12.25 -27.42
N MET A 852 -20.95 13.08 -26.37
CA MET A 852 -21.54 14.43 -26.37
C MET A 852 -20.46 15.47 -26.75
N PRO A 853 -20.83 16.61 -27.38
CA PRO A 853 -19.92 17.73 -27.60
C PRO A 853 -19.23 18.22 -26.33
N GLN A 854 -18.01 18.75 -26.43
CA GLN A 854 -17.17 19.16 -25.31
C GLN A 854 -17.80 20.19 -24.36
N GLU A 855 -18.73 21.01 -24.86
CA GLU A 855 -19.44 22.00 -24.04
C GLU A 855 -20.35 21.39 -22.98
N TYR A 856 -20.68 20.10 -23.07
CA TYR A 856 -21.36 19.35 -22.01
C TYR A 856 -20.32 18.79 -21.05
N ASP A 857 -19.75 19.68 -20.24
CA ASP A 857 -18.53 19.48 -19.45
C ASP A 857 -18.76 19.26 -17.96
N ARG A 858 -20.03 19.16 -17.55
CA ARG A 858 -20.42 18.94 -16.14
C ARG A 858 -21.22 17.67 -15.98
N VAL A 859 -20.96 17.02 -14.85
CA VAL A 859 -21.76 15.89 -14.36
C VAL A 859 -22.46 16.26 -13.07
N LYS A 860 -23.69 15.73 -12.90
CA LYS A 860 -24.41 15.73 -11.64
C LYS A 860 -25.17 14.42 -11.54
N TYR A 861 -25.06 13.76 -10.42
CA TYR A 861 -25.74 12.47 -10.26
C TYR A 861 -26.26 12.25 -8.85
N TYR A 862 -27.20 11.34 -8.74
CA TYR A 862 -27.69 10.79 -7.49
C TYR A 862 -27.35 9.29 -7.48
N GLY A 863 -26.35 8.90 -6.71
CA GLY A 863 -25.79 7.55 -6.66
C GLY A 863 -24.69 7.44 -5.62
N ARG A 864 -23.87 6.41 -5.70
CA ARG A 864 -22.70 6.27 -4.80
C ARG A 864 -21.54 7.14 -5.27
N GLY A 865 -20.94 7.84 -4.32
CA GLY A 865 -19.83 8.76 -4.55
C GLY A 865 -19.24 9.34 -3.26
N PRO A 866 -18.35 10.33 -3.36
CA PRO A 866 -17.97 11.05 -4.59
C PRO A 866 -16.95 10.33 -5.49
N HIS A 867 -16.21 9.33 -4.96
CA HIS A 867 -15.17 8.65 -5.72
C HIS A 867 -15.75 7.56 -6.63
N GLU A 868 -14.98 7.18 -7.65
CA GLU A 868 -15.34 6.06 -8.50
C GLU A 868 -15.49 4.77 -7.68
N ASN A 869 -16.46 3.95 -8.07
CA ASN A 869 -16.76 2.73 -7.37
C ASN A 869 -17.34 1.68 -8.33
N TYR A 870 -17.21 0.40 -7.93
CA TYR A 870 -17.61 -0.76 -8.74
C TYR A 870 -18.41 -1.73 -7.88
N CYS A 871 -19.15 -2.64 -8.48
CA CYS A 871 -20.10 -3.51 -7.79
C CYS A 871 -19.47 -4.37 -6.65
N ASP A 872 -18.16 -4.63 -6.70
CA ASP A 872 -17.38 -5.33 -5.68
C ASP A 872 -16.48 -4.41 -4.83
N ARG A 873 -16.56 -3.07 -5.03
CA ARG A 873 -15.83 -2.03 -4.30
C ARG A 873 -16.66 -0.75 -4.22
N ASN A 874 -17.64 -0.68 -3.33
CA ASN A 874 -18.54 0.47 -3.21
C ASN A 874 -19.06 0.73 -1.79
N SER A 875 -18.59 0.01 -0.79
CA SER A 875 -19.09 0.13 0.58
C SER A 875 -18.69 1.44 1.24
N SER A 876 -17.54 1.99 0.89
CA SER A 876 -17.06 3.28 1.38
C SER A 876 -17.80 4.48 0.78
N GLU A 877 -18.45 4.29 -0.37
CA GLU A 877 -19.11 5.35 -1.12
C GLU A 877 -20.61 5.41 -0.79
N PHE A 878 -21.07 6.58 -0.34
CA PHE A 878 -22.43 6.76 0.13
C PHE A 878 -23.34 7.27 -0.98
N ILE A 879 -24.62 6.89 -0.89
CA ILE A 879 -25.65 7.42 -1.77
C ILE A 879 -25.89 8.89 -1.44
N GLY A 880 -25.72 9.74 -2.43
CA GLY A 880 -25.84 11.18 -2.29
C GLY A 880 -25.96 11.89 -3.62
N HIS A 881 -26.12 13.20 -3.57
CA HIS A 881 -26.09 14.06 -4.74
C HIS A 881 -24.67 14.61 -4.90
N TYR A 882 -24.04 14.31 -6.03
CA TYR A 882 -22.68 14.73 -6.36
C TYR A 882 -22.67 15.53 -7.65
N GLU A 883 -21.73 16.45 -7.77
CA GLU A 883 -21.59 17.32 -8.94
C GLU A 883 -20.10 17.63 -9.15
N GLY A 884 -19.61 17.57 -10.39
CA GLY A 884 -18.22 17.78 -10.73
C GLY A 884 -18.02 18.22 -12.20
N ALA A 885 -16.79 18.46 -12.58
CA ALA A 885 -16.43 18.61 -13.98
C ALA A 885 -16.08 17.24 -14.57
N VAL A 886 -16.49 16.99 -15.81
CA VAL A 886 -16.19 15.74 -16.53
C VAL A 886 -14.69 15.38 -16.50
N LYS A 887 -13.81 16.36 -16.60
CA LYS A 887 -12.35 16.14 -16.55
C LYS A 887 -11.84 15.64 -15.20
N ASP A 888 -12.58 15.89 -14.11
CA ASP A 888 -12.19 15.52 -12.74
C ASP A 888 -12.74 14.14 -12.36
N GLU A 889 -13.59 13.52 -13.19
CA GLU A 889 -14.12 12.17 -12.98
C GLU A 889 -13.11 11.06 -13.28
N TYR A 890 -12.05 11.35 -14.05
CA TYR A 890 -10.98 10.40 -14.33
C TYR A 890 -9.99 10.32 -13.17
N PHE A 891 -9.83 9.15 -12.57
CA PHE A 891 -8.76 8.93 -11.60
C PHE A 891 -7.48 8.50 -12.33
N PRO A 892 -6.36 9.24 -12.19
CA PRO A 892 -5.12 8.97 -12.92
C PRO A 892 -4.27 7.89 -12.21
N TYR A 893 -4.66 6.62 -12.34
CA TYR A 893 -3.78 5.51 -12.01
C TYR A 893 -2.44 5.66 -12.73
N VAL A 894 -1.36 5.03 -12.24
CA VAL A 894 -0.04 5.18 -12.87
C VAL A 894 -0.11 4.85 -14.37
N ARG A 895 -0.84 3.78 -14.74
CA ARG A 895 -1.12 3.38 -16.12
C ARG A 895 -2.60 3.65 -16.47
N PRO A 896 -2.94 4.19 -17.68
CA PRO A 896 -4.32 4.31 -18.14
C PRO A 896 -5.04 2.97 -18.16
N GLN A 897 -6.24 2.94 -17.62
CA GLN A 897 -7.14 1.78 -17.55
C GLN A 897 -8.55 2.25 -17.22
N GLU A 898 -9.51 1.35 -17.04
CA GLU A 898 -10.87 1.66 -16.61
C GLU A 898 -10.87 2.60 -15.39
N SER A 899 -11.72 3.63 -15.43
CA SER A 899 -11.85 4.63 -14.37
C SER A 899 -13.18 5.40 -14.47
N GLY A 900 -13.59 6.04 -13.38
CA GLY A 900 -14.68 7.01 -13.31
C GLY A 900 -16.08 6.41 -13.21
N ASN A 901 -16.24 5.11 -12.92
CA ASN A 901 -17.55 4.49 -12.78
C ASN A 901 -18.23 4.83 -11.43
N HIS A 902 -19.54 5.02 -11.43
CA HIS A 902 -20.39 5.16 -10.25
C HIS A 902 -21.50 4.12 -10.26
N THR A 903 -21.70 3.46 -9.13
CA THR A 903 -22.74 2.42 -8.96
C THR A 903 -23.98 2.97 -8.23
N ASP A 904 -25.05 2.18 -8.21
CA ASP A 904 -26.30 2.53 -7.55
C ASP A 904 -26.80 3.93 -7.97
N VAL A 905 -26.67 4.28 -9.25
CA VAL A 905 -27.08 5.56 -9.78
C VAL A 905 -28.59 5.55 -10.01
N ARG A 906 -29.31 6.54 -9.42
CA ARG A 906 -30.74 6.75 -9.62
C ARG A 906 -30.98 7.52 -10.90
N TRP A 907 -30.22 8.62 -11.07
CA TRP A 907 -30.15 9.41 -12.29
C TRP A 907 -28.77 10.05 -12.45
N PHE A 908 -28.39 10.30 -13.71
CA PHE A 908 -27.09 10.86 -14.09
C PHE A 908 -27.28 11.95 -15.14
N ARG A 909 -26.77 13.15 -14.92
CA ARG A 909 -26.86 14.31 -15.82
C ARG A 909 -25.50 14.64 -16.38
N VAL A 910 -25.46 14.90 -17.70
CA VAL A 910 -24.33 15.51 -18.39
C VAL A 910 -24.84 16.78 -19.04
N TYR A 911 -24.28 17.92 -18.69
CA TYR A 911 -24.84 19.20 -19.06
C TYR A 911 -23.77 20.30 -19.27
N ASN A 912 -24.17 21.35 -19.99
CA ASN A 912 -23.38 22.54 -20.20
C ASN A 912 -23.51 23.48 -19.00
N GLN A 913 -22.41 23.82 -18.35
CA GLN A 913 -22.41 24.67 -17.15
C GLN A 913 -23.05 26.05 -17.36
N GLN A 914 -22.93 26.64 -18.54
CA GLN A 914 -23.39 28.01 -18.80
C GLN A 914 -24.90 28.06 -19.09
N THR A 915 -25.40 27.05 -19.79
CA THR A 915 -26.81 27.04 -20.24
C THR A 915 -27.73 26.16 -19.42
N GLY A 916 -27.17 25.23 -18.65
CA GLY A 916 -27.92 24.16 -17.95
C GLY A 916 -28.46 23.08 -18.87
N ARG A 917 -28.32 23.21 -20.19
CA ARG A 917 -28.81 22.25 -21.18
C ARG A 917 -27.96 20.99 -21.21
N GLY A 918 -28.59 19.87 -21.50
CA GLY A 918 -27.92 18.57 -21.60
C GLY A 918 -28.89 17.40 -21.61
N LEU A 919 -28.40 16.27 -21.08
CA LEU A 919 -29.18 15.04 -20.96
C LEU A 919 -29.15 14.51 -19.52
N GLU A 920 -30.30 13.99 -19.08
CA GLU A 920 -30.41 13.18 -17.86
C GLU A 920 -30.72 11.73 -18.25
N PHE A 921 -30.03 10.81 -17.64
CA PHE A 921 -30.24 9.36 -17.76
C PHE A 921 -30.83 8.82 -16.47
N GLU A 922 -31.99 8.12 -16.57
CA GLU A 922 -32.67 7.54 -15.42
C GLU A 922 -33.16 6.12 -15.76
N GLY A 923 -32.84 5.15 -14.90
CA GLY A 923 -33.23 3.76 -15.06
C GLY A 923 -34.59 3.42 -14.39
N ASN A 924 -35.17 2.28 -14.78
CA ASN A 924 -36.23 1.62 -14.00
C ASN A 924 -35.68 0.76 -12.85
N ALA A 925 -34.36 0.74 -12.73
CA ALA A 925 -33.53 0.08 -11.70
C ALA A 925 -32.22 0.87 -11.56
N PRO A 926 -31.38 0.61 -10.55
CA PRO A 926 -30.10 1.28 -10.42
C PRO A 926 -29.22 1.13 -11.67
N LEU A 927 -28.57 2.23 -12.06
CA LEU A 927 -27.63 2.29 -13.18
C LEU A 927 -26.18 2.26 -12.67
N GLU A 928 -25.27 1.94 -13.58
CA GLU A 928 -23.86 2.28 -13.45
C GLU A 928 -23.50 3.29 -14.55
N CYS A 929 -22.88 4.42 -14.18
CA CYS A 929 -22.61 5.52 -15.11
C CYS A 929 -21.22 6.09 -14.95
N SER A 930 -20.68 6.61 -16.06
CA SER A 930 -19.48 7.44 -16.08
C SER A 930 -19.52 8.47 -17.22
N ALA A 931 -18.74 9.54 -17.08
CA ALA A 931 -18.53 10.54 -18.14
C ALA A 931 -17.09 11.03 -18.09
N LEU A 932 -16.33 10.85 -19.16
CA LEU A 932 -14.91 11.14 -19.24
C LEU A 932 -14.56 11.93 -20.51
N PRO A 933 -13.47 12.76 -20.48
CA PRO A 933 -12.96 13.43 -21.69
C PRO A 933 -12.04 12.50 -22.51
N TYR A 934 -12.16 11.19 -22.33
CA TYR A 934 -11.36 10.16 -22.99
C TYR A 934 -12.26 9.06 -23.55
N LEU A 935 -11.84 8.48 -24.67
CA LEU A 935 -12.46 7.28 -25.20
C LEU A 935 -11.93 6.01 -24.49
N VAL A 936 -12.68 4.94 -24.53
CA VAL A 936 -12.23 3.61 -24.03
C VAL A 936 -10.91 3.23 -24.71
N GLU A 937 -10.74 3.53 -26.00
CA GLU A 937 -9.53 3.23 -26.78
C GLU A 937 -8.29 4.00 -26.33
N ASP A 938 -8.45 5.18 -25.73
CA ASP A 938 -7.33 5.94 -25.14
C ASP A 938 -6.78 5.27 -23.88
N LEU A 939 -7.65 4.61 -23.14
CA LEU A 939 -7.36 3.91 -21.87
C LEU A 939 -6.96 2.44 -22.09
N ASP A 940 -7.44 1.82 -23.19
CA ASP A 940 -7.22 0.40 -23.50
C ASP A 940 -5.82 0.16 -24.07
N ALA A 941 -5.02 -0.65 -23.40
CA ALA A 941 -3.67 -1.01 -23.87
C ALA A 941 -3.64 -2.11 -24.95
N GLY A 942 -4.80 -2.58 -25.43
CA GLY A 942 -4.90 -3.61 -26.48
C GLY A 942 -4.67 -5.02 -25.94
N VAL A 943 -4.05 -5.87 -26.77
CA VAL A 943 -3.88 -7.29 -26.45
C VAL A 943 -2.86 -7.51 -25.33
N ASN A 944 -1.82 -6.67 -25.29
CA ASN A 944 -0.75 -6.74 -24.30
C ASN A 944 -0.38 -5.33 -23.84
N LYS A 945 -0.51 -5.08 -22.53
CA LYS A 945 -0.22 -3.79 -21.91
C LYS A 945 1.27 -3.41 -21.94
N ASP A 946 2.15 -4.35 -22.16
CA ASP A 946 3.61 -4.16 -22.16
C ASP A 946 4.17 -3.73 -23.52
N LEU A 947 3.33 -3.71 -24.57
CA LEU A 947 3.73 -3.23 -25.88
C LEU A 947 3.85 -1.70 -25.92
N PRO A 948 4.76 -1.15 -26.71
CA PRO A 948 4.88 0.30 -26.91
C PRO A 948 3.56 0.91 -27.39
N ARG A 949 3.17 2.03 -26.76
CA ARG A 949 1.96 2.78 -27.12
C ARG A 949 2.13 4.28 -26.83
N ARG A 950 1.21 5.11 -27.36
CA ARG A 950 1.26 6.58 -27.19
C ARG A 950 1.06 6.99 -25.73
N TYR A 951 0.03 6.45 -25.08
CA TYR A 951 -0.35 6.80 -23.71
C TYR A 951 0.06 5.69 -22.77
N LYS A 952 1.28 5.76 -22.26
CA LYS A 952 1.84 4.77 -21.33
C LYS A 952 1.50 5.07 -19.88
N HIS A 953 1.42 6.36 -19.54
CA HIS A 953 1.08 6.87 -18.21
C HIS A 953 -0.19 7.73 -18.28
N SER A 954 -0.91 7.85 -17.18
CA SER A 954 -2.13 8.69 -17.16
C SER A 954 -1.84 10.15 -17.46
N GLY A 955 -0.67 10.69 -17.11
CA GLY A 955 -0.25 12.02 -17.48
C GLY A 955 0.08 12.22 -18.97
N ASP A 956 0.21 11.13 -19.77
CA ASP A 956 0.36 11.21 -21.22
C ASP A 956 -0.96 11.51 -21.95
N LEU A 957 -2.11 11.28 -21.27
CA LEU A 957 -3.43 11.42 -21.89
C LEU A 957 -3.72 12.87 -22.29
N GLU A 958 -4.24 13.03 -23.50
CA GLU A 958 -4.72 14.29 -24.05
C GLU A 958 -6.25 14.27 -24.06
N GLU A 959 -6.89 15.25 -23.41
CA GLU A 959 -8.34 15.36 -23.38
C GLU A 959 -8.88 15.50 -24.80
N ARG A 960 -9.92 14.74 -25.12
CA ARG A 960 -10.64 14.82 -26.39
C ARG A 960 -11.62 15.98 -26.37
N PRO A 961 -11.94 16.60 -27.54
CA PRO A 961 -12.95 17.65 -27.62
C PRO A 961 -14.38 17.06 -27.57
N LEU A 962 -14.66 16.24 -26.58
CA LEU A 962 -15.92 15.54 -26.36
C LEU A 962 -16.06 15.07 -24.91
N THR A 963 -17.27 14.66 -24.57
CA THR A 963 -17.57 13.92 -23.32
C THR A 963 -18.08 12.53 -23.71
N GLN A 964 -17.30 11.49 -23.39
CA GLN A 964 -17.73 10.08 -23.53
C GLN A 964 -18.57 9.70 -22.33
N VAL A 965 -19.81 9.30 -22.56
CA VAL A 965 -20.77 8.91 -21.52
C VAL A 965 -21.07 7.42 -21.64
N HIS A 966 -21.11 6.74 -20.50
CA HIS A 966 -21.52 5.35 -20.36
C HIS A 966 -22.74 5.24 -19.46
N VAL A 967 -23.77 4.52 -19.92
CA VAL A 967 -25.00 4.22 -19.18
C VAL A 967 -25.22 2.73 -19.22
N GLN A 968 -25.06 2.08 -18.08
CA GLN A 968 -24.96 0.62 -18.01
C GLN A 968 -26.00 0.07 -17.04
N GLN A 969 -26.49 -1.14 -17.32
CA GLN A 969 -27.21 -1.94 -16.35
C GLN A 969 -26.23 -2.45 -15.29
N ARG A 970 -25.05 -2.92 -15.74
CA ARG A 970 -24.03 -3.48 -14.85
C ARG A 970 -22.66 -3.56 -15.53
N GLN A 971 -21.62 -3.47 -14.72
CA GLN A 971 -20.23 -3.76 -15.07
C GLN A 971 -19.70 -4.92 -14.21
N MET A 972 -18.77 -5.71 -14.75
CA MET A 972 -18.04 -6.75 -14.03
C MET A 972 -17.17 -6.15 -12.94
N GLY A 973 -17.06 -6.83 -11.80
CA GLY A 973 -16.17 -6.44 -10.70
C GLY A 973 -14.69 -6.37 -11.09
N LEU A 974 -13.89 -5.86 -10.16
CA LEU A 974 -12.45 -5.62 -10.35
C LEU A 974 -11.58 -6.80 -9.88
N GLY A 975 -12.05 -7.51 -8.83
CA GLY A 975 -11.26 -8.55 -8.16
C GLY A 975 -10.16 -7.99 -7.26
N CYS A 976 -9.58 -8.85 -6.41
CA CYS A 976 -8.69 -8.41 -5.34
C CYS A 976 -7.62 -9.44 -4.96
N VAL A 977 -7.85 -10.75 -5.12
CA VAL A 977 -6.95 -11.75 -4.53
C VAL A 977 -5.55 -11.67 -5.14
N THR A 978 -5.44 -11.71 -6.47
CA THR A 978 -4.18 -11.55 -7.19
C THR A 978 -4.37 -10.71 -8.44
N SER A 979 -3.26 -10.16 -8.98
CA SER A 979 -3.25 -9.50 -10.30
C SER A 979 -2.61 -10.36 -11.39
N TRP A 980 -2.50 -11.68 -11.19
CA TRP A 980 -1.88 -12.62 -12.13
C TRP A 980 -2.69 -13.89 -12.42
N GLY A 981 -4.03 -13.81 -12.36
CA GLY A 981 -4.88 -14.91 -12.81
C GLY A 981 -6.20 -15.09 -12.09
N THR A 982 -6.42 -14.48 -10.93
CA THR A 982 -7.67 -14.58 -10.18
C THR A 982 -8.75 -13.72 -10.83
N TRP A 983 -9.96 -14.25 -10.91
CA TRP A 983 -11.14 -13.54 -11.39
C TRP A 983 -11.89 -12.94 -10.20
N PRO A 984 -12.74 -11.92 -10.44
CA PRO A 984 -13.74 -11.50 -9.44
C PRO A 984 -14.62 -12.67 -9.00
N GLU A 985 -15.19 -12.57 -7.80
CA GLU A 985 -16.17 -13.57 -7.33
C GLU A 985 -17.35 -13.68 -8.31
N ARG A 986 -17.91 -14.89 -8.43
CA ARG A 986 -18.91 -15.20 -9.45
C ARG A 986 -20.12 -14.27 -9.45
N GLN A 987 -20.53 -13.77 -8.29
CA GLN A 987 -21.64 -12.81 -8.14
C GLN A 987 -21.36 -11.45 -8.79
N TYR A 988 -20.10 -11.12 -9.02
CA TYR A 988 -19.64 -9.87 -9.64
C TYR A 988 -19.27 -10.04 -11.12
N MET A 989 -19.53 -11.20 -11.69
CA MET A 989 -19.27 -11.51 -13.10
C MET A 989 -20.53 -11.28 -13.94
N LEU A 990 -20.35 -11.02 -15.24
CA LEU A 990 -21.43 -10.91 -16.22
C LEU A 990 -21.39 -12.11 -17.20
N PRO A 991 -22.13 -13.20 -16.91
CA PRO A 991 -22.25 -14.30 -17.85
C PRO A 991 -23.10 -13.91 -19.08
N LEU A 992 -22.87 -14.55 -20.22
CA LEU A 992 -23.78 -14.46 -21.36
C LEU A 992 -25.09 -15.18 -21.01
N GLN A 993 -26.12 -14.38 -20.74
CA GLN A 993 -27.47 -14.82 -20.43
C GLN A 993 -28.47 -13.81 -21.05
N SER A 994 -29.76 -14.04 -20.88
CA SER A 994 -30.77 -13.04 -21.29
C SER A 994 -30.67 -11.81 -20.39
N TYR A 995 -30.59 -10.62 -21.00
CA TYR A 995 -30.60 -9.32 -20.34
C TYR A 995 -31.73 -8.48 -20.89
N ASP A 996 -32.35 -7.68 -20.04
CA ASP A 996 -33.36 -6.67 -20.39
C ASP A 996 -33.02 -5.39 -19.64
N PHE A 997 -32.57 -4.39 -20.35
CA PHE A 997 -32.13 -3.12 -19.81
C PHE A 997 -32.94 -1.98 -20.37
N THR A 998 -33.55 -1.18 -19.48
CA THR A 998 -34.40 -0.05 -19.87
C THR A 998 -34.01 1.20 -19.09
N PHE A 999 -33.79 2.29 -19.81
CA PHE A 999 -33.54 3.63 -19.23
C PHE A 999 -34.16 4.72 -20.11
N ALA A 1000 -34.37 5.88 -19.50
CA ALA A 1000 -34.86 7.08 -20.19
C ALA A 1000 -33.69 8.06 -20.41
N ILE A 1001 -33.69 8.71 -21.60
CA ILE A 1001 -32.90 9.89 -21.91
C ILE A 1001 -33.85 11.08 -21.87
N LYS A 1002 -33.67 11.97 -20.90
CA LYS A 1002 -34.50 13.14 -20.68
C LYS A 1002 -33.75 14.41 -21.09
N PRO A 1003 -34.34 15.27 -21.90
CA PRO A 1003 -33.75 16.55 -22.27
C PRO A 1003 -33.70 17.49 -21.07
N LEU A 1004 -32.55 18.11 -20.82
CA LEU A 1004 -32.39 19.29 -19.96
C LEU A 1004 -32.43 20.54 -20.84
N ARG A 1005 -33.32 21.47 -20.55
CA ARG A 1005 -33.62 22.63 -21.40
C ARG A 1005 -33.25 23.95 -20.75
#